data_90c5708a6be317ec4cddb3bd35df31ab
#
_entry.id   90c5708a6be317ec4cddb3bd35df31ab
#
_cell.length_a   1.000
_cell.length_b   1.000
_cell.length_c   1.000
_cell.angle_alpha   90.00
_cell.angle_beta   90.00
_cell.angle_gamma   90.00
#
_symmetry.space_group_name_H-M   'P 1'
#
loop_
_entity.id
_entity.type
_entity.pdbx_description
1 polymer ?
#
loop_
_entity_poly.entity_id
_entity_poly.type
_entity_poly.pdbx_seq_one_letter_code
_entity_poly.pdbx_strand_id
1 'polypeptide(L)'
;MAARPQQVPPTAAPDRSGSSVTDFTNSTSTVGENDRETSSPERAAQKQNTDPEKQEHTQQRHHAQEKVPHWRLVWSQTLVTDAVLNHQYKGSGTEDDPYLVEFIPNDPRNPMEWGQVKKWFIVMTVAIATLAVAFVSSAYSAATRDVIVEFGVSQEVAILGLSLFVLGFAVGPLLWAPLSELYGRQILFTGTYMMLTAFNAGAAGANNAGALIVLRFLAGVFGSSPLTNAGGVIADMMQANQRGIGMSIFAAAPFLGPVIGPIVGGFIAETINWRWIEGVMAIFTGVLWLFGTFTIPETYSPVILKRRAAKLGKMTGKNYISILEKKQGKITPRAAFQKALTRPWALLFTEPIVLLISLYMAIIYGVLYMLFGAFPIVFQQYRGWSPGIGGLAFMGIAVGMLIGVGYAIWDNKRYMRVEDEHDGEAPPEARLPPGMVGCVALPIGLFWFAWTNYTSIHWSVCIIGSAPFGFGMVLVFLSCMNYLIDSYTIYAASVLAANSVLRSLFGAAFPLFTTQMYSTLGIHWASSIPAFLALACMPFLFIFYRVGEKIRLKCKYAAQAHNIMAQMKAQQKEVEKEEQEESEEEVDQQKEKTEDDDTVDMSRIETHTSRGDDGLSTTKTKSRATRPSLSRTGTRASRAEERAKREEFGRVYSHASHHHW
;
A
#
# COMPACT_ATOMS: atom_id res chain seq x y z
N MET A 1 -13.27 1.37 70.01
CA MET A 1 -11.86 1.62 70.31
C MET A 1 -11.23 2.02 68.97
N ALA A 2 -11.30 3.22 68.57
CA ALA A 2 -10.57 4.45 68.94
C ALA A 2 -9.04 4.28 68.84
N ALA A 3 -8.45 4.76 67.75
CA ALA A 3 -7.36 5.72 67.74
C ALA A 3 -6.95 6.12 66.31
N ARG A 4 -7.24 7.33 65.96
CA ARG A 4 -6.56 8.22 64.98
C ARG A 4 -5.50 9.01 65.77
N PRO A 5 -4.72 9.93 65.18
CA PRO A 5 -3.69 9.93 64.15
C PRO A 5 -2.43 10.64 64.61
N GLN A 6 -1.38 10.71 63.79
CA GLN A 6 -0.37 11.78 63.99
C GLN A 6 0.05 12.40 62.65
N GLN A 7 -0.11 13.70 62.63
CA GLN A 7 0.32 14.67 61.63
C GLN A 7 1.77 15.14 61.93
N VAL A 8 2.58 15.32 60.89
CA VAL A 8 3.31 16.52 60.39
C VAL A 8 4.27 17.24 61.35
N PRO A 9 5.33 17.97 61.01
CA PRO A 9 5.43 18.96 59.94
C PRO A 9 6.80 19.06 59.20
N PRO A 10 6.99 20.11 58.34
CA PRO A 10 8.04 20.24 57.33
C PRO A 10 9.17 21.18 57.78
N THR A 11 10.32 21.07 57.15
CA THR A 11 11.39 22.09 57.16
C THR A 11 12.07 22.08 55.79
N ALA A 12 11.96 23.12 55.01
CA ALA A 12 12.78 24.34 54.94
C ALA A 12 14.06 24.16 54.10
N ALA A 13 14.12 24.92 53.00
CA ALA A 13 15.32 25.17 52.21
C ALA A 13 16.36 26.03 52.94
N PRO A 14 17.61 26.10 52.48
CA PRO A 14 18.12 27.31 51.82
C PRO A 14 19.06 27.01 50.64
N ASP A 15 18.95 27.74 49.58
CA ASP A 15 19.53 29.01 49.14
C ASP A 15 21.05 29.04 48.83
N ARG A 16 21.34 29.65 47.65
CA ARG A 16 22.58 30.28 47.14
C ARG A 16 23.66 29.36 46.58
N SER A 17 24.24 29.61 45.46
CA SER A 17 24.69 30.73 44.60
C SER A 17 25.64 30.09 43.59
N GLY A 18 25.90 30.50 42.43
CA GLY A 18 26.14 31.72 41.79
C GLY A 18 26.65 31.51 40.37
N SER A 19 26.35 32.41 39.54
CA SER A 19 27.11 33.08 38.49
C SER A 19 27.91 32.27 37.44
N SER A 20 27.66 32.43 36.15
CA SER A 20 28.25 33.52 35.39
C SER A 20 27.62 33.65 33.98
N VAL A 21 27.26 34.87 33.72
CA VAL A 21 26.89 35.52 32.45
C VAL A 21 28.16 35.66 31.60
N THR A 22 28.02 35.43 30.28
CA THR A 22 28.82 36.21 29.30
C THR A 22 27.95 36.53 28.12
N ASP A 23 27.50 37.77 28.10
CA ASP A 23 27.10 38.55 26.95
C ASP A 23 28.23 38.65 25.92
N PHE A 24 27.89 38.64 24.64
CA PHE A 24 28.62 39.43 23.66
C PHE A 24 27.66 40.17 22.76
N THR A 25 27.78 41.48 22.92
CA THR A 25 27.07 42.60 22.34
C THR A 25 27.46 42.87 20.88
N ASN A 26 26.46 43.39 20.15
CA ASN A 26 26.51 44.32 19.04
C ASN A 26 27.81 45.13 18.81
N SER A 27 28.14 45.26 17.53
CA SER A 27 28.80 46.51 17.05
C SER A 27 28.25 46.93 15.69
N THR A 28 27.43 47.93 15.72
CA THR A 28 27.16 48.92 14.67
C THR A 28 28.39 49.79 14.43
N SER A 29 28.71 50.08 13.18
CA SER A 29 29.45 51.29 12.83
C SER A 29 28.96 51.84 11.49
N THR A 30 28.69 53.07 11.56
CA THR A 30 28.12 54.07 10.68
C THR A 30 29.13 54.66 9.67
N VAL A 31 28.56 55.06 8.52
CA VAL A 31 28.81 56.32 7.75
C VAL A 31 30.13 56.54 7.01
N GLY A 32 30.00 56.79 5.73
CA GLY A 32 30.95 57.45 4.85
C GLY A 32 30.29 57.84 3.54
N GLU A 33 29.99 59.10 3.46
CA GLU A 33 29.31 59.86 2.39
C GLU A 33 30.32 60.28 1.30
N ASN A 34 29.76 60.51 0.09
CA ASN A 34 30.30 61.33 -1.04
C ASN A 34 31.32 60.66 -1.98
N ASP A 35 30.92 60.45 -3.25
CA ASP A 35 31.21 61.41 -4.29
C ASP A 35 30.38 61.19 -5.56
N ARG A 36 29.84 62.33 -6.05
CA ARG A 36 29.14 62.42 -7.33
C ARG A 36 30.22 62.50 -8.43
N GLU A 37 30.09 61.67 -9.47
CA GLU A 37 30.53 62.04 -10.81
C GLU A 37 29.48 61.59 -11.85
N THR A 38 29.04 62.61 -12.58
CA THR A 38 28.16 62.57 -13.74
C THR A 38 28.92 62.06 -14.96
N SER A 39 28.38 61.03 -15.65
CA SER A 39 28.70 60.78 -17.05
C SER A 39 27.54 60.08 -17.78
N SER A 40 27.29 60.66 -18.93
CA SER A 40 26.23 60.58 -19.93
C SER A 40 25.74 59.22 -20.38
N PRO A 41 24.46 59.12 -20.89
CA PRO A 41 23.84 57.93 -21.37
C PRO A 41 24.03 57.74 -22.88
N GLU A 42 25.12 57.10 -23.28
CA GLU A 42 25.36 56.82 -24.72
C GLU A 42 26.30 55.61 -24.96
N ARG A 43 26.18 54.48 -24.13
CA ARG A 43 26.92 53.25 -24.44
C ARG A 43 26.22 51.98 -23.88
N ALA A 44 24.89 51.89 -23.93
CA ALA A 44 24.15 50.70 -23.48
C ALA A 44 23.30 50.05 -24.60
N ALA A 45 23.81 50.08 -25.83
CA ALA A 45 23.13 49.43 -26.96
C ALA A 45 24.14 48.65 -27.82
N GLN A 46 24.80 47.64 -27.24
CA GLN A 46 25.46 46.57 -28.01
C GLN A 46 26.10 45.55 -27.05
N LYS A 47 25.36 44.52 -26.69
CA LYS A 47 25.78 43.15 -26.44
C LYS A 47 24.63 42.35 -25.74
N GLN A 48 23.57 42.11 -26.47
CA GLN A 48 22.72 40.96 -26.21
C GLN A 48 23.15 39.88 -27.21
N ASN A 49 24.29 39.25 -26.98
CA ASN A 49 24.58 37.91 -27.44
C ASN A 49 23.98 36.98 -26.38
N THR A 50 22.79 36.53 -26.60
CA THR A 50 22.10 35.50 -25.83
C THR A 50 22.67 34.16 -26.26
N ASP A 51 23.62 33.61 -25.48
CA ASP A 51 24.05 32.21 -25.56
C ASP A 51 22.82 31.30 -25.39
N PRO A 52 22.51 30.43 -26.36
CA PRO A 52 21.39 29.46 -26.25
C PRO A 52 21.53 28.53 -25.03
N GLU A 53 22.76 28.12 -24.67
CA GLU A 53 23.03 27.29 -23.48
C GLU A 53 22.69 27.99 -22.16
N LYS A 54 22.80 29.32 -22.06
CA LYS A 54 22.34 30.04 -20.87
C LYS A 54 20.82 30.11 -20.76
N GLN A 55 20.09 30.05 -21.86
CA GLN A 55 18.64 30.02 -21.85
C GLN A 55 18.11 28.63 -21.45
N GLU A 56 18.73 27.54 -21.89
CA GLU A 56 18.38 26.19 -21.45
C GLU A 56 18.72 25.95 -19.97
N HIS A 57 19.91 26.36 -19.50
CA HIS A 57 20.24 26.32 -18.07
C HIS A 57 19.38 27.25 -17.21
N THR A 58 18.86 28.33 -17.77
CA THR A 58 17.92 29.21 -17.04
C THR A 58 16.52 28.63 -17.02
N GLN A 59 16.06 27.92 -18.06
CA GLN A 59 14.80 27.17 -18.07
C GLN A 59 14.86 25.95 -17.14
N GLN A 60 15.98 25.23 -17.07
CA GLN A 60 16.17 24.14 -16.11
C GLN A 60 16.22 24.60 -14.64
N ARG A 61 16.71 25.83 -14.36
CA ARG A 61 16.67 26.40 -13.00
C ARG A 61 15.29 26.87 -12.55
N HIS A 62 14.35 27.13 -13.44
CA HIS A 62 12.96 27.51 -13.08
C HIS A 62 12.04 26.34 -12.71
N HIS A 63 12.47 25.07 -12.84
CA HIS A 63 11.77 23.92 -12.31
C HIS A 63 12.17 23.57 -10.86
N ALA A 64 12.56 24.53 -10.06
CA ALA A 64 12.66 24.35 -8.62
C ALA A 64 11.27 23.92 -8.10
N GLN A 65 11.19 22.75 -7.50
CA GLN A 65 9.98 22.19 -6.95
C GLN A 65 9.24 23.26 -6.12
N GLU A 66 8.07 23.72 -6.60
CA GLU A 66 7.25 24.66 -5.85
C GLU A 66 6.88 24.00 -4.51
N LYS A 67 7.44 24.50 -3.40
CA LYS A 67 7.21 23.96 -2.07
C LYS A 67 5.77 24.23 -1.65
N VAL A 68 4.88 23.30 -2.00
CA VAL A 68 3.48 23.36 -1.58
C VAL A 68 3.36 22.85 -0.16
N PRO A 69 2.79 23.63 0.78
CA PRO A 69 2.58 23.17 2.14
C PRO A 69 1.63 21.96 2.19
N HIS A 70 1.90 21.02 3.09
CA HIS A 70 1.18 19.75 3.17
C HIS A 70 -0.34 19.91 3.30
N TRP A 71 -0.81 20.88 4.07
CA TRP A 71 -2.24 21.14 4.23
C TRP A 71 -2.96 21.49 2.92
N ARG A 72 -2.29 22.19 1.98
CA ARG A 72 -2.84 22.45 0.63
C ARG A 72 -2.98 21.17 -0.19
N LEU A 73 -2.09 20.20 -0.02
CA LEU A 73 -2.19 18.88 -0.66
C LEU A 73 -3.35 18.06 -0.10
N VAL A 74 -3.63 18.17 1.20
CA VAL A 74 -4.75 17.48 1.85
C VAL A 74 -6.09 18.05 1.42
N TRP A 75 -6.23 19.38 1.45
CA TRP A 75 -7.53 20.04 1.17
C TRP A 75 -7.78 20.30 -0.31
N SER A 76 -6.74 20.54 -1.13
CA SER A 76 -6.88 20.79 -2.56
C SER A 76 -6.62 19.55 -3.38
N GLN A 77 -7.65 18.79 -3.68
CA GLN A 77 -7.55 17.57 -4.49
C GLN A 77 -7.14 17.83 -5.94
N THR A 78 -7.27 19.06 -6.42
CA THR A 78 -7.03 19.44 -7.81
C THR A 78 -5.92 20.46 -7.97
N LEU A 79 -5.03 20.60 -6.99
CA LEU A 79 -4.00 21.64 -6.99
C LEU A 79 -3.49 21.95 -8.41
N VAL A 80 -3.81 23.15 -8.90
CA VAL A 80 -3.29 23.70 -10.16
C VAL A 80 -2.31 24.79 -9.76
N THR A 81 -1.04 24.57 -10.05
CA THR A 81 0.06 25.54 -9.90
C THR A 81 0.24 26.31 -11.20
N ASP A 82 0.98 27.42 -11.18
CA ASP A 82 1.26 28.19 -12.39
C ASP A 82 2.03 27.35 -13.43
N ALA A 83 2.91 26.46 -12.96
CA ALA A 83 3.61 25.50 -13.82
C ALA A 83 2.64 24.54 -14.53
N VAL A 84 1.62 24.03 -13.83
CA VAL A 84 0.57 23.17 -14.41
C VAL A 84 -0.33 23.92 -15.38
N LEU A 85 -0.63 25.19 -15.09
CA LEU A 85 -1.49 26.01 -15.94
C LEU A 85 -0.80 26.39 -17.27
N ASN A 86 0.50 26.70 -17.20
CA ASN A 86 1.27 27.16 -18.36
C ASN A 86 1.95 26.01 -19.13
N HIS A 87 1.79 24.76 -18.67
CA HIS A 87 2.37 23.61 -19.35
C HIS A 87 1.70 23.36 -20.70
N GLN A 88 2.51 23.05 -21.72
CA GLN A 88 2.02 22.71 -23.06
C GLN A 88 1.60 21.23 -23.09
N TYR A 89 0.29 20.99 -22.96
CA TYR A 89 -0.27 19.64 -23.07
C TYR A 89 -0.39 19.19 -24.53
N LYS A 90 -0.21 17.89 -24.77
CA LYS A 90 -0.41 17.29 -26.11
C LYS A 90 -1.88 17.35 -26.50
N GLY A 91 -2.19 17.79 -27.74
CA GLY A 91 -3.53 17.96 -28.27
C GLY A 91 -3.79 19.38 -28.75
N SER A 92 -4.96 19.63 -29.33
CA SER A 92 -5.38 20.95 -29.83
C SER A 92 -6.39 21.66 -28.91
N GLY A 93 -6.95 20.94 -27.92
CA GLY A 93 -7.95 21.47 -26.99
C GLY A 93 -9.35 21.58 -27.55
N THR A 94 -9.63 20.92 -28.68
CA THR A 94 -10.97 20.79 -29.29
C THR A 94 -11.72 19.60 -28.71
N GLU A 95 -12.99 19.39 -29.09
CA GLU A 95 -13.75 18.20 -28.67
C GLU A 95 -13.19 16.91 -29.28
N ASP A 96 -12.72 16.97 -30.50
CA ASP A 96 -12.19 15.80 -31.22
C ASP A 96 -10.76 15.47 -30.79
N ASP A 97 -9.96 16.48 -30.41
CA ASP A 97 -8.59 16.33 -29.95
C ASP A 97 -8.32 17.15 -28.67
N PRO A 98 -8.82 16.67 -27.51
CA PRO A 98 -8.67 17.36 -26.24
C PRO A 98 -7.22 17.33 -25.73
N TYR A 99 -6.83 18.34 -24.96
CA TYR A 99 -5.54 18.35 -24.27
C TYR A 99 -5.40 17.18 -23.31
N LEU A 100 -4.25 16.47 -23.36
CA LEU A 100 -3.97 15.29 -22.53
C LEU A 100 -3.25 15.71 -21.26
N VAL A 101 -3.97 15.65 -20.13
CA VAL A 101 -3.41 16.00 -18.82
C VAL A 101 -2.66 14.81 -18.24
N GLU A 102 -1.38 15.04 -17.95
CA GLU A 102 -0.47 14.13 -17.26
C GLU A 102 0.23 14.85 -16.11
N PHE A 103 1.01 14.13 -15.27
CA PHE A 103 1.86 14.77 -14.28
C PHE A 103 3.06 15.41 -14.98
N ILE A 104 3.35 16.65 -14.61
CA ILE A 104 4.55 17.34 -15.06
C ILE A 104 5.77 16.89 -14.22
N PRO A 105 7.00 17.00 -14.74
CA PRO A 105 8.20 16.73 -13.94
C PRO A 105 8.21 17.55 -12.64
N ASN A 106 8.58 16.92 -11.52
CA ASN A 106 8.56 17.52 -10.17
C ASN A 106 7.18 18.07 -9.71
N ASP A 107 6.08 17.45 -10.18
CA ASP A 107 4.73 17.83 -9.77
C ASP A 107 4.52 17.55 -8.27
N PRO A 108 4.28 18.57 -7.43
CA PRO A 108 4.08 18.36 -5.99
C PRO A 108 2.84 17.51 -5.68
N ARG A 109 1.96 17.31 -6.66
CA ARG A 109 0.75 16.47 -6.53
C ARG A 109 0.97 15.03 -6.97
N ASN A 110 2.08 14.70 -7.64
CA ASN A 110 2.41 13.33 -8.02
C ASN A 110 2.77 12.50 -6.77
N PRO A 111 1.96 11.50 -6.37
CA PRO A 111 2.24 10.71 -5.16
C PRO A 111 3.55 9.93 -5.25
N MET A 112 3.97 9.54 -6.46
CA MET A 112 5.21 8.79 -6.69
C MET A 112 6.48 9.61 -6.45
N GLU A 113 6.40 10.94 -6.54
CA GLU A 113 7.52 11.86 -6.35
C GLU A 113 7.61 12.43 -4.94
N TRP A 114 6.67 12.09 -4.04
CA TRP A 114 6.74 12.58 -2.67
C TRP A 114 7.99 12.08 -1.94
N GLY A 115 8.53 12.94 -1.05
CA GLY A 115 9.68 12.59 -0.23
C GLY A 115 9.44 11.36 0.66
N GLN A 116 10.50 10.58 0.90
CA GLN A 116 10.45 9.29 1.61
C GLN A 116 9.78 9.39 2.99
N VAL A 117 10.14 10.41 3.78
CA VAL A 117 9.57 10.61 5.12
C VAL A 117 8.05 10.73 5.07
N LYS A 118 7.52 11.50 4.09
CA LYS A 118 6.08 11.67 3.90
C LYS A 118 5.40 10.35 3.50
N LYS A 119 6.01 9.59 2.59
CA LYS A 119 5.48 8.28 2.16
C LYS A 119 5.39 7.31 3.33
N TRP A 120 6.48 7.15 4.08
CA TRP A 120 6.49 6.25 5.25
C TRP A 120 5.54 6.69 6.35
N PHE A 121 5.40 7.99 6.57
CA PHE A 121 4.44 8.52 7.53
C PHE A 121 2.99 8.16 7.15
N ILE A 122 2.61 8.29 5.87
CA ILE A 122 1.29 7.89 5.39
C ILE A 122 1.09 6.37 5.51
N VAL A 123 2.10 5.56 5.15
CA VAL A 123 2.05 4.09 5.30
C VAL A 123 1.80 3.69 6.74
N MET A 124 2.54 4.28 7.69
CA MET A 124 2.35 4.01 9.12
C MET A 124 0.95 4.43 9.60
N THR A 125 0.46 5.59 9.17
CA THR A 125 -0.88 6.06 9.52
C THR A 125 -1.96 5.08 9.04
N VAL A 126 -1.85 4.62 7.79
CA VAL A 126 -2.81 3.67 7.19
C VAL A 126 -2.70 2.28 7.83
N ALA A 127 -1.49 1.82 8.17
CA ALA A 127 -1.28 0.56 8.89
C ALA A 127 -1.87 0.60 10.30
N ILE A 128 -1.66 1.69 11.06
CA ILE A 128 -2.25 1.88 12.40
C ILE A 128 -3.78 1.97 12.30
N ALA A 129 -4.32 2.66 11.30
CA ALA A 129 -5.75 2.73 11.06
C ALA A 129 -6.34 1.33 10.78
N THR A 130 -5.63 0.51 10.00
CA THR A 130 -6.03 -0.88 9.72
C THR A 130 -5.96 -1.75 10.97
N LEU A 131 -4.90 -1.62 11.76
CA LEU A 131 -4.75 -2.31 13.05
C LEU A 131 -5.88 -1.95 14.00
N ALA A 132 -6.25 -0.66 14.08
CA ALA A 132 -7.34 -0.19 14.93
C ALA A 132 -8.70 -0.83 14.58
N VAL A 133 -9.02 -0.94 13.29
CA VAL A 133 -10.26 -1.61 12.84
C VAL A 133 -10.26 -3.09 13.25
N ALA A 134 -9.15 -3.78 13.06
CA ALA A 134 -9.00 -5.17 13.44
C ALA A 134 -9.04 -5.36 14.96
N PHE A 135 -8.47 -4.43 15.72
CA PHE A 135 -8.53 -4.36 17.18
C PHE A 135 -9.98 -4.19 17.68
N VAL A 136 -10.74 -3.24 17.12
CA VAL A 136 -12.17 -3.04 17.43
C VAL A 136 -12.98 -4.30 17.20
N SER A 137 -12.66 -5.10 16.17
CA SER A 137 -13.44 -6.31 15.84
C SER A 137 -13.46 -7.31 16.97
N SER A 138 -12.35 -7.49 17.68
CA SER A 138 -12.15 -8.53 18.69
C SER A 138 -12.27 -8.04 20.13
N ALA A 139 -12.09 -6.75 20.41
CA ALA A 139 -12.18 -6.19 21.75
C ALA A 139 -13.53 -6.48 22.43
N TYR A 140 -14.61 -6.51 21.63
CA TYR A 140 -15.95 -6.88 22.07
C TYR A 140 -16.05 -8.28 22.69
N SER A 141 -15.14 -9.21 22.35
CA SER A 141 -15.20 -10.58 22.90
C SER A 141 -15.16 -10.60 24.43
N ALA A 142 -14.52 -9.61 25.06
CA ALA A 142 -14.49 -9.46 26.51
C ALA A 142 -15.83 -8.96 27.10
N ALA A 143 -16.66 -8.29 26.30
CA ALA A 143 -17.97 -7.79 26.71
C ALA A 143 -19.06 -8.87 26.73
N THR A 144 -18.84 -10.02 26.09
CA THR A 144 -19.89 -11.00 25.79
C THR A 144 -20.66 -11.43 27.04
N ARG A 145 -19.98 -11.69 28.16
CA ARG A 145 -20.61 -12.12 29.41
C ARG A 145 -21.51 -11.04 30.01
N ASP A 146 -21.05 -9.81 30.04
CA ASP A 146 -21.78 -8.69 30.62
C ASP A 146 -23.01 -8.35 29.77
N VAL A 147 -22.90 -8.44 28.44
CA VAL A 147 -24.02 -8.26 27.51
C VAL A 147 -25.10 -9.32 27.71
N ILE A 148 -24.73 -10.59 27.98
CA ILE A 148 -25.66 -11.65 28.29
C ILE A 148 -26.44 -11.31 29.57
N VAL A 149 -25.75 -10.89 30.62
CA VAL A 149 -26.36 -10.57 31.92
C VAL A 149 -27.24 -9.32 31.84
N GLU A 150 -26.77 -8.27 31.17
CA GLU A 150 -27.51 -6.99 31.13
C GLU A 150 -28.76 -7.06 30.26
N PHE A 151 -28.68 -7.71 29.09
CA PHE A 151 -29.81 -7.75 28.16
C PHE A 151 -30.64 -9.05 28.26
N GLY A 152 -30.25 -10.03 29.09
CA GLY A 152 -30.98 -11.28 29.27
C GLY A 152 -31.04 -12.11 27.99
N VAL A 153 -30.01 -12.06 27.14
CA VAL A 153 -29.94 -12.77 25.85
C VAL A 153 -29.13 -14.05 25.95
N SER A 154 -29.29 -14.96 24.98
CA SER A 154 -28.46 -16.16 24.90
C SER A 154 -27.02 -15.82 24.50
N GLN A 155 -26.12 -16.79 24.78
CA GLN A 155 -24.69 -16.63 24.43
C GLN A 155 -24.49 -16.47 22.91
N GLU A 156 -25.25 -17.20 22.10
CA GLU A 156 -25.21 -17.13 20.64
C GLU A 156 -25.59 -15.74 20.16
N VAL A 157 -26.62 -15.11 20.74
CA VAL A 157 -27.04 -13.76 20.40
C VAL A 157 -25.95 -12.73 20.79
N ALA A 158 -25.33 -12.88 21.95
CA ALA A 158 -24.25 -11.99 22.36
C ALA A 158 -23.02 -12.10 21.43
N ILE A 159 -22.66 -13.33 20.99
CA ILE A 159 -21.56 -13.57 20.04
C ILE A 159 -21.85 -12.95 18.65
N LEU A 160 -23.12 -12.77 18.27
CA LEU A 160 -23.45 -12.07 17.01
C LEU A 160 -22.83 -10.67 16.92
N GLY A 161 -22.61 -9.97 18.04
CA GLY A 161 -21.91 -8.69 18.06
C GLY A 161 -20.48 -8.79 17.52
N LEU A 162 -19.79 -9.90 17.77
CA LEU A 162 -18.48 -10.19 17.19
C LEU A 162 -18.62 -10.65 15.73
N SER A 163 -19.45 -11.66 15.50
CA SER A 163 -19.58 -12.33 14.21
C SER A 163 -20.10 -11.42 13.10
N LEU A 164 -21.11 -10.58 13.38
CA LEU A 164 -21.64 -9.65 12.38
C LEU A 164 -20.71 -8.49 12.09
N PHE A 165 -19.89 -8.05 13.05
CA PHE A 165 -18.83 -7.10 12.76
C PHE A 165 -17.87 -7.66 11.70
N VAL A 166 -17.44 -8.91 11.86
CA VAL A 166 -16.56 -9.60 10.91
C VAL A 166 -17.26 -9.90 9.58
N LEU A 167 -18.57 -10.19 9.62
CA LEU A 167 -19.37 -10.31 8.39
C LEU A 167 -19.38 -8.97 7.60
N GLY A 168 -19.34 -7.84 8.31
CA GLY A 168 -19.13 -6.53 7.69
C GLY A 168 -17.86 -6.45 6.84
N PHE A 169 -16.80 -7.16 7.23
CA PHE A 169 -15.57 -7.27 6.43
C PHE A 169 -15.74 -8.10 5.14
N ALA A 170 -16.78 -8.89 5.01
CA ALA A 170 -17.11 -9.56 3.76
C ALA A 170 -17.86 -8.62 2.79
N VAL A 171 -18.80 -7.84 3.31
CA VAL A 171 -19.66 -6.96 2.49
C VAL A 171 -18.93 -5.68 2.07
N GLY A 172 -18.20 -5.07 3.00
CA GLY A 172 -17.60 -3.76 2.79
C GLY A 172 -16.63 -3.68 1.61
N PRO A 173 -15.68 -4.58 1.42
CA PRO A 173 -14.75 -4.56 0.28
C PRO A 173 -15.45 -4.51 -1.08
N LEU A 174 -16.56 -5.19 -1.24
CA LEU A 174 -17.34 -5.19 -2.47
C LEU A 174 -17.94 -3.81 -2.80
N LEU A 175 -18.14 -2.97 -1.76
CA LEU A 175 -18.63 -1.59 -1.89
C LEU A 175 -17.47 -0.60 -2.00
N TRP A 176 -16.49 -0.70 -1.08
CA TRP A 176 -15.45 0.33 -0.93
C TRP A 176 -14.37 0.26 -2.00
N ALA A 177 -14.06 -0.92 -2.57
CA ALA A 177 -13.07 -1.02 -3.63
C ALA A 177 -13.49 -0.22 -4.88
N PRO A 178 -14.66 -0.46 -5.50
CA PRO A 178 -15.09 0.31 -6.68
C PRO A 178 -15.32 1.80 -6.36
N LEU A 179 -15.85 2.12 -5.18
CA LEU A 179 -16.04 3.53 -4.79
C LEU A 179 -14.71 4.28 -4.66
N SER A 180 -13.65 3.62 -4.17
CA SER A 180 -12.34 4.24 -4.04
C SER A 180 -11.67 4.52 -5.40
N GLU A 181 -11.95 3.71 -6.41
CA GLU A 181 -11.49 3.95 -7.78
C GLU A 181 -12.27 5.07 -8.48
N LEU A 182 -13.55 5.24 -8.13
CA LEU A 182 -14.39 6.28 -8.72
C LEU A 182 -14.22 7.65 -8.06
N TYR A 183 -14.15 7.68 -6.73
CA TYR A 183 -14.17 8.93 -5.94
C TYR A 183 -12.84 9.29 -5.31
N GLY A 184 -11.86 8.38 -5.33
CA GLY A 184 -10.55 8.56 -4.71
C GLY A 184 -10.44 7.95 -3.32
N ARG A 185 -9.21 7.75 -2.87
CA ARG A 185 -8.90 7.07 -1.60
C ARG A 185 -9.22 7.94 -0.39
N GLN A 186 -8.83 9.22 -0.43
CA GLN A 186 -8.94 10.16 0.70
C GLN A 186 -10.38 10.34 1.19
N ILE A 187 -11.30 10.70 0.28
CA ILE A 187 -12.71 10.97 0.64
C ILE A 187 -13.33 9.73 1.27
N LEU A 188 -13.04 8.58 0.69
CA LEU A 188 -13.61 7.33 1.16
C LEU A 188 -13.06 6.96 2.54
N PHE A 189 -11.75 7.07 2.74
CA PHE A 189 -11.11 6.84 4.05
C PHE A 189 -11.74 7.73 5.13
N THR A 190 -11.82 9.04 4.86
CA THR A 190 -12.38 10.01 5.81
C THR A 190 -13.84 9.69 6.15
N GLY A 191 -14.70 9.45 5.14
CA GLY A 191 -16.11 9.19 5.35
C GLY A 191 -16.38 7.86 6.06
N THR A 192 -15.70 6.79 5.63
CA THR A 192 -15.91 5.46 6.24
C THR A 192 -15.38 5.38 7.66
N TYR A 193 -14.26 6.04 7.96
CA TYR A 193 -13.68 6.04 9.29
C TYR A 193 -14.50 6.89 10.27
N MET A 194 -15.09 7.99 9.81
CA MET A 194 -16.07 8.78 10.56
C MET A 194 -17.27 7.92 10.97
N MET A 195 -17.83 7.17 10.02
CA MET A 195 -18.97 6.30 10.28
C MET A 195 -18.63 5.15 11.23
N LEU A 196 -17.45 4.53 11.08
CA LEU A 196 -16.94 3.55 12.04
C LEU A 196 -16.93 4.12 13.47
N THR A 197 -16.40 5.32 13.64
CA THR A 197 -16.35 6.02 14.93
C THR A 197 -17.75 6.28 15.49
N ALA A 198 -18.66 6.78 14.65
CA ALA A 198 -20.04 7.08 15.04
C ALA A 198 -20.81 5.80 15.46
N PHE A 199 -20.64 4.69 14.73
CA PHE A 199 -21.28 3.42 15.07
C PHE A 199 -20.69 2.78 16.33
N ASN A 200 -19.40 2.88 16.58
CA ASN A 200 -18.80 2.46 17.85
C ASN A 200 -19.32 3.30 19.03
N ALA A 201 -19.42 4.63 18.87
CA ALA A 201 -20.00 5.50 19.87
C ALA A 201 -21.49 5.17 20.13
N GLY A 202 -22.25 4.90 19.08
CA GLY A 202 -23.62 4.42 19.17
C GLY A 202 -23.73 3.08 19.89
N ALA A 203 -22.81 2.14 19.63
CA ALA A 203 -22.77 0.84 20.29
C ALA A 203 -22.51 0.95 21.80
N ALA A 204 -21.65 1.91 22.22
CA ALA A 204 -21.45 2.22 23.65
C ALA A 204 -22.73 2.67 24.34
N GLY A 205 -23.62 3.40 23.64
CA GLY A 205 -24.91 3.88 24.15
C GLY A 205 -26.08 2.95 23.86
N ALA A 206 -25.88 1.72 23.39
CA ALA A 206 -26.97 0.80 23.03
C ALA A 206 -27.80 0.39 24.24
N ASN A 207 -29.13 0.47 24.14
CA ASN A 207 -30.07 0.14 25.20
C ASN A 207 -30.69 -1.26 25.05
N ASN A 208 -30.38 -1.97 23.98
CA ASN A 208 -30.82 -3.35 23.74
C ASN A 208 -29.82 -4.09 22.84
N ALA A 209 -29.84 -5.41 22.90
CA ALA A 209 -28.92 -6.27 22.13
C ALA A 209 -29.09 -6.10 20.61
N GLY A 210 -30.31 -5.89 20.12
CA GLY A 210 -30.57 -5.71 18.68
C GLY A 210 -29.88 -4.44 18.12
N ALA A 211 -30.01 -3.31 18.83
CA ALA A 211 -29.31 -2.08 18.44
C ALA A 211 -27.78 -2.26 18.47
N LEU A 212 -27.24 -2.87 19.52
CA LEU A 212 -25.82 -3.17 19.65
C LEU A 212 -25.32 -3.99 18.46
N ILE A 213 -26.00 -5.08 18.11
CA ILE A 213 -25.62 -5.99 17.03
C ILE A 213 -25.66 -5.29 15.67
N VAL A 214 -26.72 -4.51 15.38
CA VAL A 214 -26.83 -3.76 14.12
C VAL A 214 -25.73 -2.71 14.00
N LEU A 215 -25.47 -1.94 15.06
CA LEU A 215 -24.41 -0.93 15.07
C LEU A 215 -23.02 -1.56 14.91
N ARG A 216 -22.79 -2.71 15.52
CA ARG A 216 -21.56 -3.50 15.34
C ARG A 216 -21.40 -3.98 13.89
N PHE A 217 -22.48 -4.48 13.26
CA PHE A 217 -22.44 -4.85 11.84
C PHE A 217 -22.07 -3.67 10.95
N LEU A 218 -22.74 -2.53 11.14
CA LEU A 218 -22.45 -1.31 10.38
C LEU A 218 -21.01 -0.81 10.62
N ALA A 219 -20.56 -0.82 11.89
CA ALA A 219 -19.17 -0.51 12.21
C ALA A 219 -18.18 -1.40 11.45
N GLY A 220 -18.48 -2.70 11.33
CA GLY A 220 -17.68 -3.64 10.54
C GLY A 220 -17.69 -3.34 9.04
N VAL A 221 -18.86 -3.05 8.46
CA VAL A 221 -18.98 -2.68 7.03
C VAL A 221 -18.14 -1.44 6.72
N PHE A 222 -18.29 -0.37 7.49
CA PHE A 222 -17.55 0.88 7.27
C PHE A 222 -16.07 0.74 7.65
N GLY A 223 -15.76 0.03 8.72
CA GLY A 223 -14.40 -0.27 9.17
C GLY A 223 -13.58 -1.13 8.20
N SER A 224 -14.20 -1.87 7.29
CA SER A 224 -13.48 -2.67 6.31
C SER A 224 -12.79 -1.85 5.21
N SER A 225 -13.11 -0.56 5.07
CA SER A 225 -12.54 0.31 4.04
C SER A 225 -11.01 0.42 4.12
N PRO A 226 -10.36 0.65 5.28
CA PRO A 226 -8.91 0.59 5.39
C PRO A 226 -8.31 -0.75 4.99
N LEU A 227 -8.92 -1.86 5.43
CA LEU A 227 -8.47 -3.22 5.08
C LEU A 227 -8.40 -3.46 3.57
N THR A 228 -9.31 -2.82 2.82
CA THR A 228 -9.40 -2.97 1.37
C THR A 228 -8.49 -1.99 0.62
N ASN A 229 -8.45 -0.74 1.06
CA ASN A 229 -7.88 0.36 0.29
C ASN A 229 -6.43 0.70 0.67
N ALA A 230 -5.96 0.28 1.84
CA ALA A 230 -4.61 0.60 2.33
C ALA A 230 -3.51 0.08 1.40
N GLY A 231 -3.66 -1.16 0.90
CA GLY A 231 -2.73 -1.70 -0.10
C GLY A 231 -2.68 -0.87 -1.38
N GLY A 232 -3.84 -0.35 -1.82
CA GLY A 232 -3.92 0.58 -2.95
C GLY A 232 -3.18 1.90 -2.68
N VAL A 233 -3.36 2.50 -1.50
CA VAL A 233 -2.64 3.72 -1.10
C VAL A 233 -1.13 3.52 -1.11
N ILE A 234 -0.64 2.37 -0.63
CA ILE A 234 0.80 2.04 -0.65
C ILE A 234 1.29 1.89 -2.10
N ALA A 235 0.54 1.18 -2.94
CA ALA A 235 0.88 0.98 -4.35
C ALA A 235 0.86 2.29 -5.16
N ASP A 236 -0.05 3.21 -4.83
CA ASP A 236 -0.18 4.52 -5.49
C ASP A 236 1.03 5.45 -5.23
N MET A 237 1.79 5.23 -4.14
CA MET A 237 2.87 6.12 -3.69
C MET A 237 4.26 5.51 -3.77
N MET A 238 4.40 4.17 -3.64
CA MET A 238 5.69 3.51 -3.49
C MET A 238 6.15 2.84 -4.78
N GLN A 239 7.42 3.01 -5.09
CA GLN A 239 8.10 2.26 -6.15
C GLN A 239 8.23 0.78 -5.78
N ALA A 240 8.45 -0.09 -6.76
CA ALA A 240 8.44 -1.54 -6.60
C ALA A 240 9.39 -2.03 -5.48
N ASN A 241 10.60 -1.47 -5.39
CA ASN A 241 11.62 -1.81 -4.39
C ASN A 241 11.19 -1.52 -2.94
N GLN A 242 10.38 -0.48 -2.69
CA GLN A 242 9.92 -0.06 -1.36
C GLN A 242 8.54 -0.60 -1.02
N ARG A 243 7.73 -0.87 -2.07
CA ARG A 243 6.36 -1.40 -1.92
C ARG A 243 6.32 -2.68 -1.11
N GLY A 244 7.29 -3.60 -1.31
CA GLY A 244 7.36 -4.86 -0.59
C GLY A 244 7.40 -4.69 0.93
N ILE A 245 8.25 -3.79 1.44
CA ILE A 245 8.37 -3.51 2.88
C ILE A 245 7.08 -2.83 3.39
N GLY A 246 6.57 -1.83 2.67
CA GLY A 246 5.32 -1.14 3.04
C GLY A 246 4.12 -2.09 3.12
N MET A 247 3.99 -3.00 2.15
CA MET A 247 2.94 -4.03 2.15
C MET A 247 3.11 -5.05 3.29
N SER A 248 4.34 -5.41 3.66
CA SER A 248 4.60 -6.32 4.78
C SER A 248 4.17 -5.71 6.12
N ILE A 249 4.48 -4.42 6.36
CA ILE A 249 4.04 -3.69 7.55
C ILE A 249 2.51 -3.61 7.60
N PHE A 250 1.88 -3.23 6.49
CA PHE A 250 0.43 -3.20 6.38
C PHE A 250 -0.20 -4.57 6.63
N ALA A 251 0.35 -5.63 6.05
CA ALA A 251 -0.22 -6.97 6.14
C ALA A 251 -0.15 -7.58 7.56
N ALA A 252 0.75 -7.11 8.43
CA ALA A 252 0.80 -7.51 9.84
C ALA A 252 -0.35 -6.91 10.67
N ALA A 253 -0.84 -5.73 10.32
CA ALA A 253 -1.84 -4.98 11.08
C ALA A 253 -3.19 -5.70 11.26
N PRO A 254 -3.81 -6.31 10.23
CA PRO A 254 -5.07 -7.04 10.37
C PRO A 254 -5.01 -8.27 11.27
N PHE A 255 -3.81 -8.79 11.57
CA PHE A 255 -3.63 -9.97 12.40
C PHE A 255 -3.24 -9.62 13.82
N LEU A 256 -2.39 -8.62 14.00
CA LEU A 256 -1.97 -8.17 15.33
C LEU A 256 -3.11 -7.46 16.06
N GLY A 257 -3.95 -6.70 15.35
CA GLY A 257 -5.11 -6.00 15.91
C GLY A 257 -6.04 -6.91 16.70
N PRO A 258 -6.54 -8.02 16.10
CA PRO A 258 -7.45 -8.92 16.78
C PRO A 258 -6.87 -9.56 18.04
N VAL A 259 -5.57 -9.78 18.11
CA VAL A 259 -4.91 -10.38 19.26
C VAL A 259 -4.78 -9.39 20.43
N ILE A 260 -4.59 -8.11 20.14
CA ILE A 260 -4.53 -7.05 21.16
C ILE A 260 -5.93 -6.76 21.74
N GLY A 261 -7.00 -6.99 20.96
CA GLY A 261 -8.38 -6.69 21.35
C GLY A 261 -8.82 -7.28 22.68
N PRO A 262 -8.76 -8.61 22.85
CA PRO A 262 -9.14 -9.25 24.10
C PRO A 262 -8.28 -8.87 25.29
N ILE A 263 -7.01 -8.50 25.08
CA ILE A 263 -6.11 -8.04 26.14
C ILE A 263 -6.65 -6.72 26.71
N VAL A 264 -6.81 -5.70 25.86
CA VAL A 264 -7.27 -4.38 26.30
C VAL A 264 -8.72 -4.42 26.74
N GLY A 265 -9.58 -5.10 25.95
CA GLY A 265 -11.01 -5.26 26.26
C GLY A 265 -11.24 -5.96 27.59
N GLY A 266 -10.43 -6.98 27.91
CA GLY A 266 -10.51 -7.73 29.17
C GLY A 266 -10.28 -6.83 30.40
N PHE A 267 -9.25 -5.99 30.38
CA PHE A 267 -8.99 -5.07 31.49
C PHE A 267 -10.05 -3.97 31.59
N ILE A 268 -10.59 -3.47 30.47
CA ILE A 268 -11.66 -2.47 30.50
C ILE A 268 -12.95 -3.07 31.08
N ALA A 269 -13.34 -4.28 30.64
CA ALA A 269 -14.50 -4.97 31.18
C ALA A 269 -14.41 -5.21 32.69
N GLU A 270 -13.22 -5.63 33.17
CA GLU A 270 -12.99 -5.91 34.58
C GLU A 270 -13.02 -4.67 35.47
N THR A 271 -12.52 -3.52 34.98
CA THR A 271 -12.29 -2.34 35.82
C THR A 271 -13.43 -1.32 35.77
N ILE A 272 -14.12 -1.18 34.65
CA ILE A 272 -15.09 -0.11 34.47
C ILE A 272 -16.48 -0.69 34.11
N ASN A 273 -16.69 -1.05 32.85
CA ASN A 273 -17.92 -1.62 32.28
C ASN A 273 -17.70 -1.98 30.81
N TRP A 274 -18.44 -2.95 30.30
CA TRP A 274 -18.35 -3.36 28.89
C TRP A 274 -18.66 -2.24 27.89
N ARG A 275 -19.52 -1.28 28.24
CA ARG A 275 -19.85 -0.11 27.37
C ARG A 275 -18.62 0.73 27.07
N TRP A 276 -17.70 0.82 28.03
CA TRP A 276 -16.45 1.51 27.84
C TRP A 276 -15.48 0.82 26.90
N ILE A 277 -15.66 -0.46 26.61
CA ILE A 277 -14.92 -1.10 25.51
C ILE A 277 -15.26 -0.40 24.20
N GLU A 278 -16.55 -0.26 23.88
CA GLU A 278 -17.01 0.43 22.68
C GLU A 278 -16.69 1.95 22.73
N GLY A 279 -16.79 2.58 23.91
CA GLY A 279 -16.45 3.99 24.12
C GLY A 279 -14.95 4.28 23.87
N VAL A 280 -14.04 3.47 24.41
CA VAL A 280 -12.60 3.59 24.15
C VAL A 280 -12.28 3.32 22.68
N MET A 281 -12.95 2.35 22.05
CA MET A 281 -12.80 2.10 20.62
C MET A 281 -13.30 3.30 19.78
N ALA A 282 -14.40 3.94 20.17
CA ALA A 282 -14.90 5.14 19.51
C ALA A 282 -13.91 6.31 19.65
N ILE A 283 -13.35 6.52 20.84
CA ILE A 283 -12.33 7.57 21.08
C ILE A 283 -11.07 7.26 20.23
N PHE A 284 -10.58 6.04 20.26
CA PHE A 284 -9.38 5.65 19.53
C PHE A 284 -9.55 5.81 18.01
N THR A 285 -10.66 5.29 17.47
CA THR A 285 -10.97 5.45 16.04
C THR A 285 -11.26 6.90 15.68
N GLY A 286 -11.87 7.69 16.58
CA GLY A 286 -12.11 9.13 16.40
C GLY A 286 -10.82 9.94 16.31
N VAL A 287 -9.86 9.68 17.18
CA VAL A 287 -8.52 10.29 17.11
C VAL A 287 -7.83 9.96 15.80
N LEU A 288 -7.87 8.68 15.38
CA LEU A 288 -7.28 8.25 14.11
C LEU A 288 -8.03 8.83 12.89
N TRP A 289 -9.35 8.97 12.97
CA TRP A 289 -10.14 9.64 11.94
C TRP A 289 -9.71 11.09 11.75
N LEU A 290 -9.65 11.86 12.83
CA LEU A 290 -9.18 13.26 12.78
C LEU A 290 -7.76 13.33 12.24
N PHE A 291 -6.84 12.53 12.82
CA PHE A 291 -5.45 12.50 12.40
C PHE A 291 -5.31 12.14 10.91
N GLY A 292 -5.98 11.08 10.45
CA GLY A 292 -5.95 10.66 9.04
C GLY A 292 -6.54 11.69 8.08
N THR A 293 -7.62 12.37 8.48
CA THR A 293 -8.26 13.42 7.69
C THR A 293 -7.33 14.60 7.41
N PHE A 294 -6.47 14.96 8.37
CA PHE A 294 -5.51 16.08 8.23
C PHE A 294 -4.16 15.65 7.65
N THR A 295 -3.86 14.34 7.60
CA THR A 295 -2.54 13.85 7.20
C THR A 295 -2.52 13.11 5.87
N ILE A 296 -3.60 12.45 5.47
CA ILE A 296 -3.64 11.64 4.25
C ILE A 296 -4.22 12.46 3.09
N PRO A 297 -3.39 12.89 2.10
CA PRO A 297 -3.89 13.50 0.87
C PRO A 297 -4.41 12.44 -0.09
N GLU A 298 -5.10 12.87 -1.17
CA GLU A 298 -5.49 11.94 -2.24
C GLU A 298 -4.25 11.33 -2.91
N THR A 299 -4.24 10.01 -3.08
CA THR A 299 -3.13 9.25 -3.66
C THR A 299 -3.46 8.64 -5.02
N TYR A 300 -4.73 8.53 -5.38
CA TYR A 300 -5.15 7.82 -6.58
C TYR A 300 -4.99 8.69 -7.84
N SER A 301 -3.92 8.45 -8.60
CA SER A 301 -3.54 9.22 -9.79
C SER A 301 -4.65 9.41 -10.83
N PRO A 302 -5.49 8.40 -11.17
CA PRO A 302 -6.57 8.58 -12.14
C PRO A 302 -7.59 9.64 -11.72
N VAL A 303 -7.95 9.67 -10.43
CA VAL A 303 -8.90 10.66 -9.89
C VAL A 303 -8.27 12.04 -9.80
N ILE A 304 -6.98 12.14 -9.42
CA ILE A 304 -6.25 13.42 -9.37
C ILE A 304 -6.22 14.05 -10.75
N LEU A 305 -5.77 13.31 -11.78
CA LEU A 305 -5.64 13.83 -13.14
C LEU A 305 -7.00 14.15 -13.77
N LYS A 306 -8.02 13.33 -13.54
CA LYS A 306 -9.40 13.57 -14.01
C LYS A 306 -9.97 14.88 -13.43
N ARG A 307 -9.82 15.07 -12.11
CA ARG A 307 -10.28 16.32 -11.46
C ARG A 307 -9.48 17.54 -11.90
N ARG A 308 -8.16 17.36 -12.13
CA ARG A 308 -7.28 18.41 -12.67
C ARG A 308 -7.70 18.80 -14.08
N ALA A 309 -7.95 17.84 -14.99
CA ALA A 309 -8.45 18.08 -16.33
C ALA A 309 -9.78 18.86 -16.32
N ALA A 310 -10.74 18.44 -15.49
CA ALA A 310 -12.01 19.15 -15.34
C ALA A 310 -11.83 20.59 -14.80
N LYS A 311 -10.85 20.83 -13.90
CA LYS A 311 -10.57 22.18 -13.38
C LYS A 311 -9.89 23.06 -14.43
N LEU A 312 -8.90 22.54 -15.16
CA LEU A 312 -8.23 23.25 -16.25
C LEU A 312 -9.24 23.64 -17.34
N GLY A 313 -10.14 22.74 -17.73
CA GLY A 313 -11.21 23.03 -18.68
C GLY A 313 -12.12 24.17 -18.22
N LYS A 314 -12.48 24.23 -16.93
CA LYS A 314 -13.27 25.34 -16.37
C LYS A 314 -12.50 26.67 -16.33
N MET A 315 -11.19 26.64 -16.14
CA MET A 315 -10.36 27.85 -16.06
C MET A 315 -10.02 28.43 -17.43
N THR A 316 -9.78 27.57 -18.42
CA THR A 316 -9.28 27.98 -19.76
C THR A 316 -10.37 27.99 -20.84
N GLY A 317 -11.54 27.38 -20.59
CA GLY A 317 -12.61 27.24 -21.58
C GLY A 317 -12.30 26.22 -22.69
N LYS A 318 -11.21 25.43 -22.58
CA LYS A 318 -10.78 24.43 -23.56
C LYS A 318 -11.08 23.01 -23.06
N ASN A 319 -11.06 22.02 -23.96
CA ASN A 319 -11.30 20.64 -23.60
C ASN A 319 -10.01 19.95 -23.15
N TYR A 320 -10.07 19.38 -21.94
CA TYR A 320 -9.00 18.60 -21.32
C TYR A 320 -9.49 17.22 -20.92
N ILE A 321 -8.69 16.19 -21.13
CA ILE A 321 -8.95 14.83 -20.68
C ILE A 321 -7.69 14.27 -20.00
N SER A 322 -7.85 13.42 -19.00
CA SER A 322 -6.72 12.71 -18.41
C SER A 322 -6.15 11.69 -19.39
N ILE A 323 -4.81 11.59 -19.49
CA ILE A 323 -4.12 10.58 -20.31
C ILE A 323 -4.55 9.16 -19.92
N LEU A 324 -4.82 8.93 -18.62
CA LEU A 324 -5.29 7.63 -18.13
C LEU A 324 -6.73 7.34 -18.57
N GLU A 325 -7.61 8.36 -18.63
CA GLU A 325 -8.98 8.22 -19.10
C GLU A 325 -9.02 7.98 -20.62
N LYS A 326 -8.08 8.57 -21.39
CA LYS A 326 -7.94 8.30 -22.84
C LYS A 326 -7.50 6.85 -23.08
N LYS A 327 -6.54 6.33 -22.27
CA LYS A 327 -6.03 4.96 -22.42
C LYS A 327 -7.02 3.88 -21.96
N GLN A 328 -7.72 4.10 -20.85
CA GLN A 328 -8.59 3.11 -20.20
C GLN A 328 -10.08 3.24 -20.56
N GLY A 329 -10.48 4.36 -21.18
CA GLY A 329 -11.87 4.71 -21.41
C GLY A 329 -12.57 5.27 -20.16
N LYS A 330 -13.79 5.78 -20.31
CA LYS A 330 -14.60 6.30 -19.19
C LYS A 330 -15.14 5.13 -18.36
N ILE A 331 -14.66 4.99 -17.12
CA ILE A 331 -15.18 4.01 -16.18
C ILE A 331 -16.53 4.51 -15.65
N THR A 332 -17.61 3.80 -16.00
CA THR A 332 -18.95 4.11 -15.48
C THR A 332 -19.12 3.42 -14.11
N PRO A 333 -19.89 4.04 -13.17
CA PRO A 333 -20.17 3.41 -11.87
C PRO A 333 -20.77 2.01 -12.01
N ARG A 334 -21.71 1.84 -12.95
CA ARG A 334 -22.35 0.54 -13.20
C ARG A 334 -21.33 -0.54 -13.60
N ALA A 335 -20.41 -0.23 -14.51
CA ALA A 335 -19.38 -1.17 -14.95
C ALA A 335 -18.40 -1.50 -13.80
N ALA A 336 -18.00 -0.50 -13.00
CA ALA A 336 -17.12 -0.69 -11.85
C ALA A 336 -17.77 -1.63 -10.82
N PHE A 337 -19.03 -1.39 -10.44
CA PHE A 337 -19.75 -2.25 -9.49
C PHE A 337 -20.02 -3.64 -10.07
N GLN A 338 -20.44 -3.76 -11.33
CA GLN A 338 -20.63 -5.05 -11.97
C GLN A 338 -19.34 -5.87 -11.94
N LYS A 339 -18.21 -5.26 -12.28
CA LYS A 339 -16.89 -5.90 -12.23
C LYS A 339 -16.53 -6.33 -10.81
N ALA A 340 -16.72 -5.45 -9.82
CA ALA A 340 -16.38 -5.72 -8.42
C ALA A 340 -17.28 -6.80 -7.78
N LEU A 341 -18.53 -6.90 -8.20
CA LEU A 341 -19.48 -7.88 -7.65
C LEU A 341 -19.42 -9.24 -8.33
N THR A 342 -19.07 -9.31 -9.64
CA THR A 342 -19.11 -10.59 -10.36
C THR A 342 -17.75 -11.28 -10.47
N ARG A 343 -16.66 -10.51 -10.65
CA ARG A 343 -15.33 -11.06 -10.90
C ARG A 343 -14.76 -11.87 -9.74
N PRO A 344 -14.88 -11.45 -8.47
CA PRO A 344 -14.38 -12.24 -7.33
C PRO A 344 -14.97 -13.65 -7.29
N TRP A 345 -16.26 -13.78 -7.52
CA TRP A 345 -16.95 -15.07 -7.54
C TRP A 345 -16.54 -15.93 -8.73
N ALA A 346 -16.45 -15.33 -9.92
CA ALA A 346 -15.96 -16.04 -11.09
C ALA A 346 -14.56 -16.61 -10.84
N LEU A 347 -13.62 -15.80 -10.32
CA LEU A 347 -12.27 -16.25 -9.99
C LEU A 347 -12.27 -17.33 -8.91
N LEU A 348 -13.09 -17.18 -7.86
CA LEU A 348 -13.15 -18.14 -6.77
C LEU A 348 -13.59 -19.53 -7.23
N PHE A 349 -14.58 -19.61 -8.13
CA PHE A 349 -15.14 -20.90 -8.56
C PHE A 349 -14.52 -21.47 -9.84
N THR A 350 -13.84 -20.65 -10.65
CA THR A 350 -13.19 -21.14 -11.89
C THR A 350 -11.71 -21.43 -11.73
N GLU A 351 -11.04 -20.83 -10.73
CA GLU A 351 -9.60 -20.93 -10.51
C GLU A 351 -9.26 -21.77 -9.28
N PRO A 352 -8.84 -23.05 -9.43
CA PRO A 352 -8.56 -23.93 -8.30
C PRO A 352 -7.51 -23.38 -7.33
N ILE A 353 -6.51 -22.64 -7.84
CA ILE A 353 -5.48 -22.00 -7.00
C ILE A 353 -6.13 -20.98 -6.07
N VAL A 354 -7.00 -20.10 -6.61
CA VAL A 354 -7.69 -19.08 -5.83
C VAL A 354 -8.59 -19.72 -4.78
N LEU A 355 -9.36 -20.75 -5.15
CA LEU A 355 -10.27 -21.45 -4.25
C LEU A 355 -9.52 -22.11 -3.08
N LEU A 356 -8.51 -22.94 -3.37
CA LEU A 356 -7.82 -23.74 -2.34
C LEU A 356 -7.00 -22.87 -1.39
N ILE A 357 -6.29 -21.87 -1.92
CA ILE A 357 -5.54 -20.93 -1.09
C ILE A 357 -6.49 -20.06 -0.25
N SER A 358 -7.56 -19.54 -0.85
CA SER A 358 -8.53 -18.73 -0.11
C SER A 358 -9.27 -19.55 0.96
N LEU A 359 -9.58 -20.81 0.69
CA LEU A 359 -10.17 -21.72 1.68
C LEU A 359 -9.20 -21.96 2.84
N TYR A 360 -7.94 -22.22 2.57
CA TYR A 360 -6.94 -22.41 3.62
C TYR A 360 -6.80 -21.16 4.50
N MET A 361 -6.67 -20.00 3.88
CA MET A 361 -6.60 -18.72 4.59
C MET A 361 -7.89 -18.45 5.40
N ALA A 362 -9.05 -18.81 4.85
CA ALA A 362 -10.34 -18.66 5.53
C ALA A 362 -10.44 -19.55 6.78
N ILE A 363 -9.99 -20.79 6.70
CA ILE A 363 -9.93 -21.72 7.84
C ILE A 363 -9.03 -21.15 8.94
N ILE A 364 -7.81 -20.71 8.62
CA ILE A 364 -6.87 -20.15 9.59
C ILE A 364 -7.47 -18.92 10.28
N TYR A 365 -8.10 -18.03 9.50
CA TYR A 365 -8.74 -16.83 10.02
C TYR A 365 -9.96 -17.17 10.90
N GLY A 366 -10.78 -18.15 10.48
CA GLY A 366 -11.87 -18.67 11.29
C GLY A 366 -11.38 -19.24 12.62
N VAL A 367 -10.26 -19.99 12.61
CA VAL A 367 -9.62 -20.50 13.83
C VAL A 367 -9.18 -19.36 14.76
N LEU A 368 -8.58 -18.29 14.24
CA LEU A 368 -8.23 -17.13 15.06
C LEU A 368 -9.46 -16.56 15.79
N TYR A 369 -10.57 -16.35 15.05
CA TYR A 369 -11.80 -15.82 15.63
C TYR A 369 -12.48 -16.80 16.57
N MET A 370 -12.37 -18.10 16.33
CA MET A 370 -12.82 -19.15 17.25
C MET A 370 -12.07 -19.06 18.60
N LEU A 371 -10.79 -18.76 18.61
CA LEU A 371 -10.00 -18.64 19.84
C LEU A 371 -10.49 -17.50 20.76
N PHE A 372 -11.21 -16.50 20.25
CA PHE A 372 -11.83 -15.47 21.09
C PHE A 372 -12.98 -16.02 21.95
N GLY A 373 -13.59 -17.11 21.55
CA GLY A 373 -14.52 -17.89 22.39
C GLY A 373 -13.81 -18.97 23.22
N ALA A 374 -12.81 -19.64 22.64
CA ALA A 374 -12.11 -20.76 23.28
C ALA A 374 -11.23 -20.34 24.47
N PHE A 375 -10.48 -19.23 24.36
CA PHE A 375 -9.60 -18.78 25.43
C PHE A 375 -10.36 -18.37 26.70
N PRO A 376 -11.48 -17.62 26.65
CA PRO A 376 -12.32 -17.41 27.83
C PRO A 376 -12.81 -18.73 28.46
N ILE A 377 -13.18 -19.73 27.67
CA ILE A 377 -13.58 -21.04 28.20
C ILE A 377 -12.38 -21.66 28.97
N VAL A 378 -11.21 -21.77 28.36
CA VAL A 378 -10.04 -22.43 28.96
C VAL A 378 -9.49 -21.66 30.17
N PHE A 379 -9.32 -20.33 30.06
CA PHE A 379 -8.62 -19.57 31.10
C PHE A 379 -9.58 -18.96 32.14
N GLN A 380 -10.76 -18.49 31.75
CA GLN A 380 -11.69 -17.86 32.69
C GLN A 380 -12.62 -18.89 33.34
N GLN A 381 -13.27 -19.81 32.56
CA GLN A 381 -14.20 -20.76 33.13
C GLN A 381 -13.52 -21.93 33.83
N TYR A 382 -12.48 -22.55 33.22
CA TYR A 382 -11.82 -23.72 33.81
C TYR A 382 -10.68 -23.37 34.78
N ARG A 383 -9.93 -22.30 34.54
CA ARG A 383 -8.81 -21.87 35.41
C ARG A 383 -9.18 -20.75 36.38
N GLY A 384 -10.39 -20.16 36.26
CA GLY A 384 -10.89 -19.12 37.16
C GLY A 384 -10.17 -17.79 37.04
N TRP A 385 -9.52 -17.49 35.90
CA TRP A 385 -8.82 -16.21 35.70
C TRP A 385 -9.84 -15.08 35.50
N SER A 386 -9.47 -13.87 35.93
CA SER A 386 -10.25 -12.69 35.61
C SER A 386 -10.22 -12.38 34.10
N PRO A 387 -11.19 -11.61 33.56
CA PRO A 387 -11.24 -11.26 32.13
C PRO A 387 -9.96 -10.60 31.63
N GLY A 388 -9.34 -9.71 32.41
CA GLY A 388 -8.09 -9.02 32.05
C GLY A 388 -6.91 -9.98 31.96
N ILE A 389 -6.70 -10.80 33.01
CA ILE A 389 -5.62 -11.81 33.01
C ILE A 389 -5.86 -12.86 31.94
N GLY A 390 -7.12 -13.29 31.73
CA GLY A 390 -7.49 -14.24 30.67
C GLY A 390 -7.19 -13.68 29.27
N GLY A 391 -7.32 -12.37 29.08
CA GLY A 391 -6.91 -11.67 27.85
C GLY A 391 -5.40 -11.73 27.59
N LEU A 392 -4.56 -11.70 28.62
CA LEU A 392 -3.10 -11.84 28.48
C LEU A 392 -2.67 -13.18 27.88
N ALA A 393 -3.51 -14.21 27.92
CA ALA A 393 -3.20 -15.48 27.27
C ALA A 393 -2.96 -15.32 25.75
N PHE A 394 -3.54 -14.30 25.11
CA PHE A 394 -3.30 -13.97 23.70
C PHE A 394 -1.87 -13.45 23.41
N MET A 395 -1.09 -13.11 24.45
CA MET A 395 0.30 -12.70 24.28
C MET A 395 1.16 -13.78 23.61
N GLY A 396 0.86 -15.06 23.85
CA GLY A 396 1.54 -16.16 23.17
C GLY A 396 1.40 -16.07 21.65
N ILE A 397 0.18 -15.86 21.17
CA ILE A 397 -0.11 -15.67 19.74
C ILE A 397 0.56 -14.40 19.21
N ALA A 398 0.48 -13.28 19.96
CA ALA A 398 1.09 -12.00 19.58
C ALA A 398 2.60 -12.12 19.37
N VAL A 399 3.31 -12.75 20.32
CA VAL A 399 4.75 -12.98 20.22
C VAL A 399 5.08 -13.87 19.01
N GLY A 400 4.30 -14.94 18.81
CA GLY A 400 4.44 -15.80 17.63
C GLY A 400 4.29 -15.01 16.33
N MET A 401 3.28 -14.14 16.23
CA MET A 401 3.08 -13.28 15.07
C MET A 401 4.25 -12.32 14.82
N LEU A 402 4.78 -11.68 15.86
CA LEU A 402 5.93 -10.77 15.74
C LEU A 402 7.18 -11.51 15.26
N ILE A 403 7.42 -12.71 15.77
CA ILE A 403 8.52 -13.58 15.29
C ILE A 403 8.28 -13.95 13.80
N GLY A 404 7.03 -14.24 13.43
CA GLY A 404 6.66 -14.53 12.03
C GLY A 404 6.92 -13.36 11.09
N VAL A 405 6.60 -12.13 11.50
CA VAL A 405 6.94 -10.91 10.73
C VAL A 405 8.44 -10.76 10.58
N GLY A 406 9.20 -10.95 11.67
CA GLY A 406 10.66 -10.91 11.63
C GLY A 406 11.26 -11.95 10.67
N TYR A 407 10.73 -13.18 10.70
CA TYR A 407 11.13 -14.22 9.77
C TYR A 407 10.80 -13.86 8.31
N ALA A 408 9.62 -13.32 8.03
CA ALA A 408 9.22 -12.89 6.69
C ALA A 408 10.14 -11.78 6.14
N ILE A 409 10.54 -10.82 6.98
CA ILE A 409 11.51 -9.78 6.61
C ILE A 409 12.88 -10.39 6.31
N TRP A 410 13.31 -11.36 7.12
CA TRP A 410 14.57 -12.07 6.90
C TRP A 410 14.54 -12.89 5.59
N ASP A 411 13.46 -13.63 5.31
CA ASP A 411 13.29 -14.43 4.09
C ASP A 411 13.21 -13.55 2.82
N ASN A 412 12.80 -12.30 2.94
CA ASN A 412 12.78 -11.38 1.80
C ASN A 412 14.16 -11.22 1.14
N LYS A 413 15.25 -11.39 1.91
CA LYS A 413 16.62 -11.42 1.35
C LYS A 413 16.86 -12.62 0.41
N ARG A 414 16.21 -13.75 0.71
CA ARG A 414 16.24 -14.93 -0.19
C ARG A 414 15.44 -14.64 -1.46
N TYR A 415 14.25 -14.06 -1.30
CA TYR A 415 13.40 -13.70 -2.44
C TYR A 415 14.11 -12.73 -3.38
N MET A 416 14.75 -11.67 -2.87
CA MET A 416 15.53 -10.71 -3.67
C MET A 416 16.65 -11.40 -4.48
N ARG A 417 17.36 -12.38 -3.90
CA ARG A 417 18.37 -13.15 -4.64
C ARG A 417 17.77 -13.95 -5.80
N VAL A 418 16.59 -14.57 -5.56
CA VAL A 418 15.90 -15.31 -6.63
C VAL A 418 15.40 -14.35 -7.72
N GLU A 419 15.00 -13.14 -7.37
CA GLU A 419 14.59 -12.08 -8.31
C GLU A 419 15.80 -11.62 -9.16
N ASP A 420 16.96 -11.41 -8.54
CA ASP A 420 18.20 -11.04 -9.22
C ASP A 420 18.69 -12.17 -10.16
N GLU A 421 18.55 -13.45 -9.77
CA GLU A 421 18.91 -14.61 -10.59
C GLU A 421 18.00 -14.79 -11.82
N HIS A 422 16.81 -14.18 -11.83
CA HIS A 422 15.82 -14.25 -12.90
C HIS A 422 15.58 -12.89 -13.60
N ASP A 423 16.61 -12.07 -13.73
CA ASP A 423 16.57 -10.77 -14.42
C ASP A 423 15.45 -9.83 -13.90
N GLY A 424 15.23 -9.82 -12.58
CA GLY A 424 14.21 -9.00 -11.93
C GLY A 424 12.80 -9.62 -11.91
N GLU A 425 12.66 -10.90 -12.23
CA GLU A 425 11.36 -11.61 -12.31
C GLU A 425 11.39 -12.96 -11.63
N ALA A 426 11.27 -12.97 -10.32
CA ALA A 426 11.11 -14.23 -9.61
C ALA A 426 9.78 -14.92 -9.98
N PRO A 427 9.76 -16.25 -10.15
CA PRO A 427 8.53 -16.99 -10.32
C PRO A 427 7.62 -16.80 -9.09
N PRO A 428 6.30 -16.71 -9.24
CA PRO A 428 5.37 -16.54 -8.10
C PRO A 428 5.57 -17.59 -7.00
N GLU A 429 5.94 -18.80 -7.35
CA GLU A 429 6.22 -19.92 -6.44
C GLU A 429 7.37 -19.61 -5.46
N ALA A 430 8.27 -18.68 -5.78
CA ALA A 430 9.34 -18.23 -4.89
C ALA A 430 8.82 -17.51 -3.63
N ARG A 431 7.54 -17.11 -3.60
CA ARG A 431 6.85 -16.56 -2.42
C ARG A 431 6.41 -17.59 -1.40
N LEU A 432 6.32 -18.89 -1.76
CA LEU A 432 5.73 -19.93 -0.94
C LEU A 432 6.62 -20.51 0.18
N PRO A 433 7.96 -20.54 0.12
CA PRO A 433 8.78 -21.18 1.14
C PRO A 433 8.53 -20.74 2.57
N PRO A 434 8.37 -19.44 2.92
CA PRO A 434 8.02 -19.05 4.29
C PRO A 434 6.66 -19.61 4.71
N GLY A 435 5.68 -19.65 3.78
CA GLY A 435 4.38 -20.27 4.01
C GLY A 435 4.47 -21.76 4.30
N MET A 436 5.41 -22.49 3.66
CA MET A 436 5.66 -23.92 3.95
C MET A 436 6.19 -24.13 5.38
N VAL A 437 7.05 -23.26 5.88
CA VAL A 437 7.48 -23.28 7.29
C VAL A 437 6.28 -22.98 8.20
N GLY A 438 5.49 -21.97 7.85
CA GLY A 438 4.29 -21.56 8.59
C GLY A 438 3.23 -22.64 8.66
N CYS A 439 2.94 -23.34 7.54
CA CYS A 439 1.90 -24.37 7.51
C CYS A 439 2.25 -25.63 8.32
N VAL A 440 3.52 -25.87 8.64
CA VAL A 440 3.96 -26.90 9.58
C VAL A 440 3.85 -26.42 11.02
N ALA A 441 4.29 -25.18 11.30
CA ALA A 441 4.25 -24.62 12.65
C ALA A 441 2.82 -24.45 13.18
N LEU A 442 1.86 -24.14 12.31
CA LEU A 442 0.48 -23.83 12.65
C LEU A 442 -0.24 -25.01 13.33
N PRO A 443 -0.34 -26.21 12.75
CA PRO A 443 -0.96 -27.36 13.42
C PRO A 443 -0.17 -27.80 14.67
N ILE A 444 1.16 -27.66 14.70
CA ILE A 444 1.97 -27.95 15.89
C ILE A 444 1.50 -27.07 17.06
N GLY A 445 1.35 -25.75 16.84
CA GLY A 445 0.87 -24.84 17.86
C GLY A 445 -0.54 -25.17 18.36
N LEU A 446 -1.44 -25.50 17.44
CA LEU A 446 -2.82 -25.85 17.79
C LEU A 446 -2.92 -27.17 18.57
N PHE A 447 -2.20 -28.23 18.18
CA PHE A 447 -2.14 -29.48 18.94
C PHE A 447 -1.45 -29.28 20.29
N TRP A 448 -0.37 -28.50 20.33
CA TRP A 448 0.28 -28.17 21.59
C TRP A 448 -0.70 -27.47 22.54
N PHE A 449 -1.41 -26.44 22.08
CA PHE A 449 -2.46 -25.79 22.86
C PHE A 449 -3.54 -26.78 23.30
N ALA A 450 -4.05 -27.65 22.39
CA ALA A 450 -5.13 -28.58 22.64
C ALA A 450 -4.81 -29.60 23.78
N TRP A 451 -3.57 -30.07 23.83
CA TRP A 451 -3.18 -31.14 24.75
C TRP A 451 -2.40 -30.68 26.00
N THR A 452 -2.18 -29.36 26.14
CA THR A 452 -1.54 -28.77 27.35
C THR A 452 -2.48 -27.85 28.13
N ASN A 453 -3.74 -27.76 27.74
CA ASN A 453 -4.71 -26.89 28.41
C ASN A 453 -5.40 -27.49 29.65
N TYR A 454 -4.91 -28.61 30.16
CA TYR A 454 -5.32 -29.19 31.44
C TYR A 454 -5.04 -28.26 32.62
N THR A 455 -5.92 -28.19 33.59
CA THR A 455 -5.73 -27.40 34.82
C THR A 455 -4.54 -27.86 35.65
N SER A 456 -4.13 -29.13 35.52
CA SER A 456 -2.94 -29.72 36.17
C SER A 456 -1.62 -29.27 35.57
N ILE A 457 -1.62 -28.82 34.31
CA ILE A 457 -0.41 -28.31 33.62
C ILE A 457 -0.27 -26.82 33.90
N HIS A 458 0.97 -26.37 34.12
CA HIS A 458 1.24 -24.95 34.32
C HIS A 458 0.76 -24.12 33.11
N TRP A 459 0.11 -23.00 33.37
CA TRP A 459 -0.54 -22.17 32.36
C TRP A 459 0.40 -21.66 31.26
N SER A 460 1.67 -21.42 31.58
CA SER A 460 2.67 -20.93 30.63
C SER A 460 2.91 -21.89 29.47
N VAL A 461 2.82 -23.21 29.71
CA VAL A 461 3.04 -24.23 28.67
C VAL A 461 1.96 -24.11 27.56
N CYS A 462 0.72 -23.87 27.96
CA CYS A 462 -0.40 -23.68 27.06
C CYS A 462 -0.27 -22.36 26.25
N ILE A 463 0.14 -21.27 26.92
CA ILE A 463 0.31 -19.96 26.27
C ILE A 463 1.50 -20.01 25.29
N ILE A 464 2.65 -20.58 25.69
CA ILE A 464 3.80 -20.76 24.78
C ILE A 464 3.43 -21.64 23.60
N GLY A 465 2.62 -22.71 23.84
CA GLY A 465 2.12 -23.58 22.81
C GLY A 465 1.26 -22.88 21.74
N SER A 466 0.64 -21.73 22.06
CA SER A 466 -0.09 -20.92 21.08
C SER A 466 0.80 -20.06 20.16
N ALA A 467 2.08 -19.84 20.51
CA ALA A 467 2.99 -19.01 19.73
C ALA A 467 3.29 -19.59 18.32
N PRO A 468 3.55 -20.89 18.10
CA PRO A 468 3.72 -21.44 16.77
C PRO A 468 2.49 -21.27 15.87
N PHE A 469 1.25 -21.24 16.43
CA PHE A 469 0.06 -20.89 15.67
C PHE A 469 0.15 -19.45 15.14
N GLY A 470 0.45 -18.47 15.99
CA GLY A 470 0.61 -17.08 15.60
C GLY A 470 1.71 -16.88 14.55
N PHE A 471 2.86 -17.52 14.73
CA PHE A 471 3.97 -17.55 13.79
C PHE A 471 3.55 -18.10 12.43
N GLY A 472 2.94 -19.30 12.43
CA GLY A 472 2.51 -19.98 11.20
C GLY A 472 1.42 -19.21 10.46
N MET A 473 0.48 -18.63 11.20
CA MET A 473 -0.58 -17.82 10.64
C MET A 473 -0.04 -16.66 9.80
N VAL A 474 0.86 -15.84 10.33
CA VAL A 474 1.45 -14.70 9.62
C VAL A 474 2.20 -15.15 8.37
N LEU A 475 3.02 -16.19 8.47
CA LEU A 475 3.81 -16.68 7.34
C LEU A 475 2.94 -17.24 6.21
N VAL A 476 1.92 -18.05 6.54
CA VAL A 476 0.99 -18.59 5.53
C VAL A 476 0.24 -17.45 4.85
N PHE A 477 -0.26 -16.46 5.61
CA PHE A 477 -0.97 -15.34 5.02
C PHE A 477 -0.11 -14.51 4.09
N LEU A 478 1.08 -14.08 4.54
CA LEU A 478 1.98 -13.26 3.72
C LEU A 478 2.38 -13.99 2.45
N SER A 479 2.76 -15.27 2.56
CA SER A 479 3.17 -16.07 1.41
C SER A 479 2.03 -16.28 0.41
N CYS A 480 0.84 -16.67 0.90
CA CYS A 480 -0.32 -16.92 0.05
C CYS A 480 -0.82 -15.65 -0.63
N MET A 481 -0.87 -14.51 0.09
CA MET A 481 -1.29 -13.23 -0.48
C MET A 481 -0.35 -12.77 -1.59
N ASN A 482 0.97 -12.81 -1.33
CA ASN A 482 1.96 -12.43 -2.33
C ASN A 482 1.94 -13.38 -3.54
N TYR A 483 1.83 -14.69 -3.31
CA TYR A 483 1.68 -15.67 -4.39
C TYR A 483 0.46 -15.41 -5.27
N LEU A 484 -0.70 -15.09 -4.67
CA LEU A 484 -1.91 -14.73 -5.43
C LEU A 484 -1.74 -13.43 -6.21
N ILE A 485 -1.09 -12.41 -5.63
CA ILE A 485 -0.82 -11.14 -6.31
C ILE A 485 0.08 -11.36 -7.53
N ASP A 486 1.18 -12.08 -7.36
CA ASP A 486 2.16 -12.31 -8.42
C ASP A 486 1.61 -13.26 -9.52
N SER A 487 0.77 -14.25 -9.14
CA SER A 487 0.14 -15.18 -10.09
C SER A 487 -0.99 -14.56 -10.93
N TYR A 488 -1.70 -13.56 -10.40
CA TYR A 488 -2.89 -12.99 -11.02
C TYR A 488 -2.76 -11.47 -11.26
N THR A 489 -1.59 -10.93 -11.35
CA THR A 489 -1.22 -9.49 -11.48
C THR A 489 -2.36 -8.54 -11.85
N ILE A 490 -2.93 -8.68 -13.08
CA ILE A 490 -4.01 -7.84 -13.63
C ILE A 490 -5.34 -8.05 -12.89
N TYR A 491 -5.55 -9.24 -12.32
CA TYR A 491 -6.75 -9.64 -11.58
C TYR A 491 -6.55 -9.61 -10.07
N ALA A 492 -5.37 -9.21 -9.57
CA ALA A 492 -4.98 -9.28 -8.17
C ALA A 492 -6.04 -8.66 -7.23
N ALA A 493 -6.55 -7.47 -7.53
CA ALA A 493 -7.58 -6.82 -6.71
C ALA A 493 -8.86 -7.67 -6.57
N SER A 494 -9.30 -8.35 -7.65
CA SER A 494 -10.49 -9.21 -7.61
C SER A 494 -10.24 -10.52 -6.87
N VAL A 495 -9.03 -11.10 -7.00
CA VAL A 495 -8.61 -12.30 -6.24
C VAL A 495 -8.52 -12.00 -4.74
N LEU A 496 -7.94 -10.86 -4.38
CA LEU A 496 -7.86 -10.41 -2.98
C LEU A 496 -9.23 -10.12 -2.39
N ALA A 497 -10.17 -9.57 -3.19
CA ALA A 497 -11.55 -9.38 -2.76
C ALA A 497 -12.24 -10.72 -2.51
N ALA A 498 -12.09 -11.72 -3.40
CA ALA A 498 -12.62 -13.07 -3.23
C ALA A 498 -12.09 -13.73 -1.96
N ASN A 499 -10.78 -13.65 -1.74
CA ASN A 499 -10.13 -14.13 -0.51
C ASN A 499 -10.68 -13.42 0.74
N SER A 500 -10.83 -12.10 0.70
CA SER A 500 -11.35 -11.32 1.84
C SER A 500 -12.78 -11.71 2.20
N VAL A 501 -13.65 -11.93 1.21
CA VAL A 501 -15.03 -12.37 1.45
C VAL A 501 -15.05 -13.74 2.11
N LEU A 502 -14.37 -14.73 1.52
CA LEU A 502 -14.38 -16.10 2.06
C LEU A 502 -13.77 -16.15 3.47
N ARG A 503 -12.67 -15.47 3.70
CA ARG A 503 -12.01 -15.35 5.00
C ARG A 503 -12.94 -14.76 6.06
N SER A 504 -13.65 -13.68 5.71
CA SER A 504 -14.55 -13.01 6.65
C SER A 504 -15.82 -13.81 6.94
N LEU A 505 -16.32 -14.61 5.99
CA LEU A 505 -17.41 -15.54 6.22
C LEU A 505 -17.02 -16.61 7.26
N PHE A 506 -15.83 -17.20 7.16
CA PHE A 506 -15.33 -18.16 8.13
C PHE A 506 -15.06 -17.51 9.49
N GLY A 507 -14.46 -16.31 9.50
CA GLY A 507 -14.25 -15.54 10.73
C GLY A 507 -15.55 -15.18 11.46
N ALA A 508 -16.64 -14.94 10.73
CA ALA A 508 -17.97 -14.71 11.30
C ALA A 508 -18.66 -16.00 11.77
N ALA A 509 -18.50 -17.10 11.04
CA ALA A 509 -19.19 -18.36 11.33
C ALA A 509 -18.56 -19.14 12.49
N PHE A 510 -17.23 -19.21 12.59
CA PHE A 510 -16.55 -20.06 13.57
C PHE A 510 -16.86 -19.72 15.03
N PRO A 511 -16.93 -18.45 15.45
CA PRO A 511 -17.31 -18.12 16.83
C PRO A 511 -18.69 -18.65 17.23
N LEU A 512 -19.64 -18.72 16.29
CA LEU A 512 -21.04 -19.07 16.58
C LEU A 512 -21.22 -20.50 17.11
N PHE A 513 -20.42 -21.45 16.61
CA PHE A 513 -20.51 -22.83 17.06
C PHE A 513 -19.43 -23.25 18.08
N THR A 514 -18.50 -22.33 18.40
CA THR A 514 -17.37 -22.62 19.30
C THR A 514 -17.85 -23.12 20.65
N THR A 515 -18.76 -22.43 21.29
CA THR A 515 -19.26 -22.82 22.64
C THR A 515 -19.93 -24.18 22.63
N GLN A 516 -20.80 -24.43 21.65
CA GLN A 516 -21.47 -25.72 21.50
C GLN A 516 -20.47 -26.86 21.23
N MET A 517 -19.46 -26.60 20.41
CA MET A 517 -18.41 -27.58 20.12
C MET A 517 -17.61 -27.94 21.39
N TYR A 518 -17.24 -26.93 22.20
CA TYR A 518 -16.47 -27.12 23.43
C TYR A 518 -17.29 -27.82 24.51
N SER A 519 -18.60 -27.55 24.62
CA SER A 519 -19.49 -28.21 25.57
C SER A 519 -19.76 -29.66 25.21
N THR A 520 -19.85 -30.02 23.91
CA THR A 520 -20.18 -31.35 23.43
C THR A 520 -18.97 -32.28 23.38
N LEU A 521 -17.83 -31.79 22.86
CA LEU A 521 -16.63 -32.60 22.60
C LEU A 521 -15.58 -32.51 23.71
N GLY A 522 -15.77 -31.59 24.67
CA GLY A 522 -14.76 -31.26 25.67
C GLY A 522 -13.60 -30.46 25.08
N ILE A 523 -12.78 -29.88 25.97
CA ILE A 523 -11.75 -28.87 25.58
C ILE A 523 -10.72 -29.44 24.60
N HIS A 524 -10.25 -30.67 24.86
CA HIS A 524 -9.09 -31.22 24.11
C HIS A 524 -9.48 -31.56 22.67
N TRP A 525 -10.61 -32.27 22.48
CA TRP A 525 -11.06 -32.63 21.15
C TRP A 525 -11.59 -31.44 20.37
N ALA A 526 -12.31 -30.51 21.01
CA ALA A 526 -12.77 -29.27 20.37
C ALA A 526 -11.59 -28.43 19.89
N SER A 527 -10.53 -28.33 20.70
CA SER A 527 -9.29 -27.60 20.29
C SER A 527 -8.47 -28.36 19.23
N SER A 528 -8.65 -29.70 19.09
CA SER A 528 -7.93 -30.50 18.08
C SER A 528 -8.56 -30.41 16.69
N ILE A 529 -9.87 -30.12 16.57
CA ILE A 529 -10.56 -30.00 15.27
C ILE A 529 -9.86 -28.95 14.37
N PRO A 530 -9.62 -27.70 14.82
CA PRO A 530 -8.89 -26.71 14.00
C PRO A 530 -7.47 -27.15 13.64
N ALA A 531 -6.80 -27.93 14.51
CA ALA A 531 -5.48 -28.47 14.21
C ALA A 531 -5.52 -29.50 13.07
N PHE A 532 -6.54 -30.39 13.07
CA PHE A 532 -6.74 -31.33 11.96
C PHE A 532 -7.13 -30.62 10.67
N LEU A 533 -7.96 -29.57 10.72
CA LEU A 533 -8.27 -28.76 9.54
C LEU A 533 -7.03 -28.09 8.95
N ALA A 534 -6.18 -27.52 9.81
CA ALA A 534 -4.92 -26.91 9.38
C ALA A 534 -3.96 -27.95 8.76
N LEU A 535 -3.88 -29.14 9.37
CA LEU A 535 -3.08 -30.26 8.87
C LEU A 535 -3.58 -30.75 7.51
N ALA A 536 -4.90 -30.85 7.31
CA ALA A 536 -5.50 -31.24 6.03
C ALA A 536 -5.22 -30.24 4.90
N CYS A 537 -5.05 -28.96 5.22
CA CYS A 537 -4.72 -27.92 4.25
C CYS A 537 -3.19 -27.78 3.99
N MET A 538 -2.35 -28.29 4.88
CA MET A 538 -0.88 -28.19 4.77
C MET A 538 -0.33 -28.66 3.41
N PRO A 539 -0.79 -29.78 2.81
CA PRO A 539 -0.27 -30.26 1.53
C PRO A 539 -0.44 -29.26 0.37
N PHE A 540 -1.40 -28.34 0.43
CA PHE A 540 -1.69 -27.41 -0.66
C PHE A 540 -0.47 -26.53 -0.99
N LEU A 541 0.24 -25.99 0.01
CA LEU A 541 1.40 -25.14 -0.22
C LEU A 541 2.56 -25.93 -0.85
N PHE A 542 2.78 -27.17 -0.42
CA PHE A 542 3.82 -28.02 -0.99
C PHE A 542 3.50 -28.42 -2.43
N ILE A 543 2.23 -28.70 -2.74
CA ILE A 543 1.75 -29.01 -4.09
C ILE A 543 1.95 -27.76 -4.99
N PHE A 544 1.51 -26.59 -4.54
CA PHE A 544 1.66 -25.36 -5.32
C PHE A 544 3.13 -24.95 -5.49
N TYR A 545 4.00 -25.22 -4.52
CA TYR A 545 5.42 -24.98 -4.69
C TYR A 545 6.04 -25.86 -5.78
N ARG A 546 5.64 -27.16 -5.87
CA ARG A 546 6.23 -28.12 -6.83
C ARG A 546 5.56 -28.09 -8.21
N VAL A 547 4.28 -27.85 -8.27
CA VAL A 547 3.49 -28.04 -9.51
C VAL A 547 2.67 -26.78 -9.85
N GLY A 548 2.87 -25.68 -9.11
CA GLY A 548 2.10 -24.42 -9.20
C GLY A 548 2.13 -23.83 -10.60
N GLU A 549 3.31 -23.75 -11.23
CA GLU A 549 3.46 -23.27 -12.59
C GLU A 549 2.61 -24.06 -13.60
N LYS A 550 2.64 -25.38 -13.54
CA LYS A 550 1.84 -26.24 -14.44
C LYS A 550 0.34 -26.07 -14.23
N ILE A 551 -0.10 -25.86 -12.97
CA ILE A 551 -1.50 -25.61 -12.64
C ILE A 551 -1.89 -24.22 -13.12
N ARG A 552 -1.07 -23.20 -12.86
CA ARG A 552 -1.29 -21.80 -13.24
C ARG A 552 -1.45 -21.62 -14.75
N LEU A 553 -0.62 -22.27 -15.55
CA LEU A 553 -0.70 -22.23 -17.01
C LEU A 553 -1.97 -22.92 -17.57
N LYS A 554 -2.60 -23.84 -16.80
CA LYS A 554 -3.89 -24.47 -17.17
C LYS A 554 -5.09 -23.65 -16.69
N CYS A 555 -4.90 -22.73 -15.76
CA CYS A 555 -5.95 -21.86 -15.24
C CYS A 555 -6.23 -20.71 -16.22
N LYS A 556 -7.51 -20.44 -16.48
CA LYS A 556 -7.94 -19.47 -17.52
C LYS A 556 -7.41 -18.06 -17.27
N TYR A 557 -7.66 -17.51 -16.07
CA TYR A 557 -7.30 -16.14 -15.74
C TYR A 557 -5.82 -15.97 -15.42
N ALA A 558 -5.19 -16.98 -14.80
CA ALA A 558 -3.75 -16.95 -14.54
C ALA A 558 -2.94 -17.02 -15.84
N ALA A 559 -3.27 -17.92 -16.77
CA ALA A 559 -2.64 -18.00 -18.08
C ALA A 559 -2.85 -16.70 -18.90
N GLN A 560 -4.06 -16.13 -18.83
CA GLN A 560 -4.33 -14.85 -19.49
C GLN A 560 -3.50 -13.70 -18.90
N ALA A 561 -3.38 -13.62 -17.57
CA ALA A 561 -2.55 -12.63 -16.90
C ALA A 561 -1.09 -12.75 -17.33
N HIS A 562 -0.56 -13.98 -17.34
CA HIS A 562 0.81 -14.28 -17.78
C HIS A 562 1.06 -13.83 -19.24
N ASN A 563 0.16 -14.16 -20.17
CA ASN A 563 0.29 -13.79 -21.58
C ASN A 563 0.25 -12.26 -21.79
N ILE A 564 -0.66 -11.55 -21.11
CA ILE A 564 -0.75 -10.09 -21.20
C ILE A 564 0.50 -9.43 -20.63
N MET A 565 1.03 -9.92 -19.50
CA MET A 565 2.28 -9.40 -18.93
C MET A 565 3.46 -9.64 -19.86
N ALA A 566 3.57 -10.82 -20.47
CA ALA A 566 4.61 -11.13 -21.45
C ALA A 566 4.54 -10.20 -22.68
N GLN A 567 3.33 -9.90 -23.18
CA GLN A 567 3.15 -8.95 -24.26
C GLN A 567 3.53 -7.52 -23.90
N MET A 568 3.11 -7.04 -22.70
CA MET A 568 3.48 -5.71 -22.22
C MET A 568 4.99 -5.53 -22.09
N LYS A 569 5.70 -6.55 -21.64
CA LYS A 569 7.17 -6.55 -21.54
C LYS A 569 7.87 -6.56 -22.88
N ALA A 570 7.38 -7.38 -23.81
CA ALA A 570 7.91 -7.37 -25.16
C ALA A 570 7.82 -5.97 -25.79
N GLN A 571 6.69 -5.29 -25.57
CA GLN A 571 6.50 -3.90 -26.03
C GLN A 571 7.42 -2.91 -25.30
N GLN A 572 7.62 -3.07 -23.98
CA GLN A 572 8.54 -2.20 -23.24
C GLN A 572 9.99 -2.35 -23.73
N LYS A 573 10.45 -3.59 -23.92
CA LYS A 573 11.79 -3.85 -24.47
C LYS A 573 11.98 -3.30 -25.90
N GLU A 574 10.93 -3.33 -26.71
CA GLU A 574 10.98 -2.70 -28.03
C GLU A 574 11.12 -1.17 -27.94
N VAL A 575 10.33 -0.54 -27.03
CA VAL A 575 10.41 0.91 -26.81
C VAL A 575 11.77 1.33 -26.23
N GLU A 576 12.27 0.62 -25.22
CA GLU A 576 13.60 0.86 -24.65
C GLU A 576 14.72 0.71 -25.70
N LYS A 577 14.57 -0.24 -26.61
CA LYS A 577 15.52 -0.44 -27.70
C LYS A 577 15.44 0.68 -28.74
N GLU A 578 14.22 1.14 -29.08
CA GLU A 578 14.01 2.29 -29.94
C GLU A 578 14.60 3.59 -29.33
N GLU A 579 14.39 3.81 -28.01
CA GLU A 579 14.97 4.96 -27.30
C GLU A 579 16.51 4.91 -27.21
N GLN A 580 17.09 3.72 -27.06
CA GLN A 580 18.55 3.54 -27.10
C GLN A 580 19.12 3.79 -28.51
N GLU A 581 18.47 3.27 -29.55
CA GLU A 581 18.87 3.52 -30.94
C GLU A 581 18.75 5.01 -31.29
N GLU A 582 17.69 5.71 -30.84
CA GLU A 582 17.53 7.17 -31.04
C GLU A 582 18.64 7.96 -30.30
N SER A 583 18.97 7.56 -29.06
CA SER A 583 20.03 8.22 -28.29
C SER A 583 21.43 8.01 -28.88
N GLU A 584 21.72 6.82 -29.44
CA GLU A 584 22.98 6.54 -30.14
C GLU A 584 23.08 7.31 -31.46
N GLU A 585 21.98 7.43 -32.22
CA GLU A 585 21.92 8.25 -33.44
C GLU A 585 22.13 9.75 -33.15
N GLU A 586 21.59 10.26 -32.02
CA GLU A 586 21.80 11.66 -31.60
C GLU A 586 23.27 11.94 -31.19
N VAL A 587 23.90 11.00 -30.49
CA VAL A 587 25.32 11.10 -30.11
C VAL A 587 26.22 11.03 -31.32
N ASP A 588 25.92 10.18 -32.31
CA ASP A 588 26.74 10.10 -33.54
C ASP A 588 26.52 11.33 -34.43
N GLN A 589 25.32 11.91 -34.48
CA GLN A 589 25.10 13.20 -35.18
C GLN A 589 25.80 14.38 -34.48
N GLN A 590 25.94 14.37 -33.17
CA GLN A 590 26.72 15.38 -32.44
C GLN A 590 28.23 15.22 -32.69
N LYS A 591 28.75 13.99 -32.80
CA LYS A 591 30.14 13.75 -33.14
C LYS A 591 30.47 14.16 -34.56
N GLU A 592 29.57 13.89 -35.52
CA GLU A 592 29.74 14.31 -36.92
C GLU A 592 29.77 15.85 -37.05
N LYS A 593 28.94 16.57 -36.29
CA LYS A 593 28.94 18.04 -36.25
C LYS A 593 30.20 18.64 -35.60
N THR A 594 30.78 17.98 -34.61
CA THR A 594 32.02 18.41 -33.98
C THR A 594 33.24 18.11 -34.88
N GLU A 595 33.24 17.02 -35.64
CA GLU A 595 34.31 16.72 -36.62
C GLU A 595 34.29 17.70 -37.83
N ASP A 596 33.10 18.13 -38.26
CA ASP A 596 32.97 19.11 -39.34
C ASP A 596 33.39 20.53 -38.88
N ASP A 597 33.16 20.90 -37.63
CA ASP A 597 33.58 22.20 -37.07
C ASP A 597 35.12 22.28 -36.86
N ASP A 598 35.74 21.18 -36.43
CA ASP A 598 37.20 21.06 -36.32
C ASP A 598 37.91 21.08 -37.69
N THR A 599 37.27 20.55 -38.76
CA THR A 599 37.84 20.63 -40.12
C THR A 599 37.77 22.02 -40.74
N VAL A 600 36.78 22.83 -40.39
CA VAL A 600 36.65 24.22 -40.83
C VAL A 600 37.69 25.12 -40.17
N ASP A 601 38.07 24.88 -38.91
CA ASP A 601 39.08 25.67 -38.19
C ASP A 601 40.51 25.34 -38.64
N MET A 602 40.80 24.07 -39.02
CA MET A 602 42.12 23.70 -39.59
C MET A 602 42.35 24.28 -40.98
N SER A 603 41.32 24.43 -41.81
CA SER A 603 41.44 25.05 -43.15
C SER A 603 41.72 26.57 -43.08
N ARG A 604 41.42 27.23 -41.95
CA ARG A 604 41.73 28.65 -41.69
C ARG A 604 43.14 28.88 -41.19
N ILE A 605 43.80 27.85 -40.64
CA ILE A 605 45.18 27.95 -40.13
C ILE A 605 46.20 27.71 -41.25
N GLU A 606 45.92 26.92 -42.30
CA GLU A 606 46.85 26.63 -43.39
C GLU A 606 47.08 27.79 -44.38
N THR A 607 46.30 28.85 -44.36
CA THR A 607 46.46 30.00 -45.26
C THR A 607 47.46 31.06 -44.77
N HIS A 608 48.14 30.84 -43.61
CA HIS A 608 49.08 31.88 -43.08
C HIS A 608 50.52 31.43 -42.89
N THR A 609 50.95 30.22 -43.29
CA THR A 609 52.37 29.82 -43.20
C THR A 609 52.85 29.16 -44.49
N SER A 610 53.16 29.96 -45.49
CA SER A 610 54.00 29.54 -46.58
C SER A 610 55.26 30.41 -46.60
N ARG A 611 56.32 29.97 -45.93
CA ARG A 611 57.73 30.29 -46.31
C ARG A 611 58.69 29.58 -45.33
N GLY A 612 59.55 28.72 -45.89
CA GLY A 612 60.86 28.38 -45.31
C GLY A 612 61.14 26.95 -45.00
N ASP A 613 61.59 26.21 -45.96
CA ASP A 613 62.85 25.43 -46.05
C ASP A 613 63.06 24.16 -45.19
N ASP A 614 63.39 23.10 -45.97
CA ASP A 614 64.34 22.00 -45.77
C ASP A 614 64.05 20.86 -44.75
N GLY A 615 63.91 19.65 -45.35
CA GLY A 615 64.72 18.51 -44.97
C GLY A 615 64.08 17.32 -44.27
N LEU A 616 64.06 16.21 -45.01
CA LEU A 616 64.22 14.81 -44.62
C LEU A 616 62.97 13.96 -44.19
N SER A 617 62.56 13.22 -45.18
CA SER A 617 62.09 11.81 -45.22
C SER A 617 61.76 11.06 -43.92
N THR A 618 60.56 10.45 -43.86
CA THR A 618 60.42 8.98 -43.93
C THR A 618 58.94 8.58 -44.10
N THR A 619 58.70 7.82 -45.11
CA THR A 619 57.48 7.12 -45.54
C THR A 619 56.99 6.09 -44.52
N LYS A 620 55.69 6.12 -44.18
CA LYS A 620 54.93 4.91 -43.90
C LYS A 620 53.50 5.03 -44.39
N THR A 621 53.25 4.43 -45.53
CA THR A 621 51.96 4.16 -46.15
C THR A 621 51.14 3.18 -45.29
N LYS A 622 49.91 3.52 -44.91
CA LYS A 622 48.89 2.59 -44.57
C LYS A 622 47.65 2.86 -45.40
N SER A 623 47.36 1.94 -46.28
CA SER A 623 46.22 1.86 -47.15
C SER A 623 44.92 1.71 -46.31
N ARG A 624 43.97 2.62 -46.51
CA ARG A 624 42.63 2.54 -45.98
C ARG A 624 41.68 2.03 -47.07
N ALA A 625 41.17 0.82 -46.88
CA ALA A 625 40.16 0.22 -47.75
C ALA A 625 38.83 0.95 -47.62
N THR A 626 38.36 1.47 -48.72
CA THR A 626 37.00 2.05 -48.89
C THR A 626 35.94 0.95 -48.83
N ARG A 627 35.01 1.05 -47.87
CA ARG A 627 33.73 0.35 -47.87
C ARG A 627 32.66 1.20 -48.57
N PRO A 628 31.81 0.61 -49.41
CA PRO A 628 30.76 1.37 -50.08
C PRO A 628 29.61 1.68 -49.11
N SER A 629 29.20 2.96 -49.07
CA SER A 629 28.02 3.46 -48.38
C SER A 629 26.75 2.98 -49.07
N LEU A 630 26.00 2.12 -48.40
CA LEU A 630 24.60 1.81 -48.75
C LEU A 630 23.71 2.95 -48.22
N SER A 631 23.16 3.75 -49.12
CA SER A 631 22.16 4.76 -48.83
C SER A 631 20.91 4.12 -48.26
N ARG A 632 20.62 4.33 -46.98
CA ARG A 632 19.35 4.02 -46.33
C ARG A 632 18.47 5.27 -46.35
N THR A 633 17.77 5.49 -47.45
CA THR A 633 16.60 6.36 -47.49
C THR A 633 15.36 5.51 -47.19
N GLY A 634 15.16 5.15 -45.93
CA GLY A 634 13.89 4.66 -45.40
C GLY A 634 13.07 5.87 -44.95
N THR A 635 12.09 6.25 -45.76
CA THR A 635 11.30 7.45 -45.66
C THR A 635 10.55 7.55 -44.33
N ARG A 636 10.59 8.74 -43.71
CA ARG A 636 9.79 9.18 -42.55
C ARG A 636 8.31 8.82 -42.64
N ALA A 637 7.77 8.58 -43.86
CA ALA A 637 6.41 8.15 -44.15
C ALA A 637 6.11 6.71 -43.71
N SER A 638 7.06 5.76 -43.87
CA SER A 638 6.83 4.36 -43.47
C SER A 638 6.82 4.17 -41.94
N ARG A 639 7.61 4.96 -41.21
CA ARG A 639 7.65 4.96 -39.74
C ARG A 639 6.37 5.58 -39.14
N ALA A 640 5.79 6.60 -39.78
CA ALA A 640 4.52 7.20 -39.35
C ALA A 640 3.33 6.25 -39.56
N GLU A 641 3.36 5.47 -40.64
CA GLU A 641 2.31 4.49 -40.95
C GLU A 641 2.37 3.25 -40.00
N GLU A 642 3.56 2.85 -39.60
CA GLU A 642 3.77 1.79 -38.62
C GLU A 642 3.37 2.25 -37.20
N ARG A 643 3.61 3.50 -36.84
CA ARG A 643 3.15 4.12 -35.60
C ARG A 643 1.61 4.22 -35.56
N ALA A 644 0.96 4.58 -36.67
CA ALA A 644 -0.49 4.61 -36.77
C ALA A 644 -1.11 3.20 -36.65
N LYS A 645 -0.50 2.18 -37.25
CA LYS A 645 -0.92 0.78 -37.11
C LYS A 645 -0.75 0.27 -35.66
N ARG A 646 0.29 0.69 -34.94
CA ARG A 646 0.48 0.34 -33.51
C ARG A 646 -0.54 1.02 -32.59
N GLU A 647 -0.93 2.26 -32.87
CA GLU A 647 -2.03 2.94 -32.15
C GLU A 647 -3.39 2.31 -32.41
N GLU A 648 -3.63 1.81 -33.61
CA GLU A 648 -4.85 1.09 -33.99
C GLU A 648 -4.91 -0.30 -33.32
N PHE A 649 -3.78 -1.01 -33.19
CA PHE A 649 -3.67 -2.26 -32.47
C PHE A 649 -3.89 -2.08 -30.95
N GLY A 650 -3.43 -0.99 -30.36
CA GLY A 650 -3.74 -0.61 -28.99
C GLY A 650 -5.23 -0.35 -28.75
N ARG A 651 -5.96 0.15 -29.75
CA ARG A 651 -7.43 0.32 -29.71
C ARG A 651 -8.19 -1.02 -29.76
N VAL A 652 -7.74 -1.97 -30.56
CA VAL A 652 -8.37 -3.30 -30.66
C VAL A 652 -8.28 -4.06 -29.32
N TYR A 653 -7.20 -3.89 -28.56
CA TYR A 653 -7.04 -4.53 -27.23
C TYR A 653 -7.85 -3.87 -26.13
N SER A 654 -8.14 -2.57 -26.21
CA SER A 654 -9.11 -1.95 -25.30
C SER A 654 -10.53 -2.48 -25.51
N HIS A 655 -10.88 -2.86 -26.74
CA HIS A 655 -12.15 -3.49 -27.09
C HIS A 655 -12.24 -4.97 -26.73
N ALA A 656 -11.13 -5.73 -26.84
CA ALA A 656 -11.11 -7.16 -26.46
C ALA A 656 -11.29 -7.39 -24.96
N SER A 657 -10.90 -6.42 -24.11
CA SER A 657 -11.22 -6.46 -22.68
C SER A 657 -12.69 -6.16 -22.35
N HIS A 658 -13.49 -5.71 -23.31
CA HIS A 658 -14.91 -5.40 -23.13
C HIS A 658 -15.87 -6.51 -23.58
N HIS A 659 -15.45 -7.50 -24.37
CA HIS A 659 -16.36 -8.46 -25.01
C HIS A 659 -16.25 -9.91 -24.53
N HIS A 660 -15.38 -10.27 -23.58
CA HIS A 660 -15.42 -11.61 -22.99
C HIS A 660 -15.56 -11.53 -21.48
N TRP A 661 -16.80 -11.75 -21.05
CA TRP A 661 -17.39 -12.16 -19.75
C TRP A 661 -16.54 -12.05 -18.50
#